data_8398fc45a40f7c629c960b2d7470cb51
#
_entry.id   8398fc45a40f7c629c960b2d7470cb51
#
_cell.length_a   1.000
_cell.length_b   1.000
_cell.length_c   1.000
_cell.angle_alpha   90.00
_cell.angle_beta   90.00
_cell.angle_gamma   90.00
#
_symmetry.space_group_name_H-M   'P 1'
#
loop_
_entity.id
_entity.type
_entity.pdbx_description
1 polymer ?
#
loop_
_entity_poly.entity_id
_entity_poly.type
_entity_poly.pdbx_seq_one_letter_code
_entity_poly.pdbx_strand_id
1 'polypeptide(L)'
;TEHIQAGMEIQADMLFNSILPEGKYDKEKGIVLEEIAQSLARPGTQVEKDIQSILFNGHSLSLPTLGTYSTIESLPLAPVREYYEGNYVPNNMILSVIGNFNSAEMLEWVKDIYGKPEPGSVFRPQDADFKTGFDFAGQNNNKVYHRSHGDSTTIIHFAFDLPTNPIPGFFDLMEDELSGKMEAIQADLKKEYGSSFKSLNGSIRQSPIGNYLIAKVTLSSNENMNSLIDDISDAITDIKFAMKKDAVSVFAIAQKTAFYKSLEKPHMFGIYNAHVFAQKGIDGFLSSFDETLYQKAAISLKKYRLENDPIIIIHHPMDTGTNEASQPKAVQLFDHDGSGATLIAKQNASSPLLAVHYLFKHKSDLQNEFGKDAAKILHDCFGQRMKSEKIQNQISPFGFTFTVNDNPWIPMDNIYLHDDFGYIRVEGLADNMNSGIGFLNNAFMNFIPSQEEYDKANAPSHSGYGGMSHKNTAKETFNNLVDAQIYPEQKDKKEPPQLTYESLLAFAKNYWTPDNAIITVVSPDSPENVNQLFADFGPETEQDLTPPKEQLYSLNTKAVAIEEDGGGAQSYLFWGFMKEIDPKDKPALTALSLILKDKIVFDIREKQGMAYRMHAGISLIKNKALFSINFGTRPENVDVLVPQFPDFFSMSMLNDVDEASLEKSVNMYLGRMMFRRLSSINQAYYLGHSLYFDGDMNSDSEFLEGLKAVSLKDVKRVAKKYMNTKNPISITVR
;
A
#
# COMPACT_ATOMS: atom_id res chain seq x y z
N THR A 1 18.98 -12.38 -29.14
CA THR A 1 18.05 -12.93 -30.15
C THR A 1 18.17 -14.44 -30.28
N GLU A 2 19.30 -15.06 -29.99
CA GLU A 2 19.51 -16.52 -30.04
C GLU A 2 18.66 -17.34 -29.04
N HIS A 3 18.02 -16.71 -28.07
CA HIS A 3 17.17 -17.35 -27.06
C HIS A 3 15.67 -17.04 -27.24
N ILE A 4 15.25 -16.42 -28.35
CA ILE A 4 13.84 -16.03 -28.56
C ILE A 4 12.94 -17.25 -28.53
N GLN A 5 13.27 -18.31 -29.27
CA GLN A 5 12.46 -19.51 -29.35
C GLN A 5 12.29 -20.17 -27.96
N ALA A 6 13.38 -20.32 -27.20
CA ALA A 6 13.33 -20.84 -25.83
C ALA A 6 12.46 -19.97 -24.90
N GLY A 7 12.53 -18.66 -25.06
CA GLY A 7 11.65 -17.73 -24.33
C GLY A 7 10.16 -17.91 -24.69
N MET A 8 9.85 -18.12 -25.95
CA MET A 8 8.49 -18.40 -26.41
C MET A 8 7.97 -19.74 -25.87
N GLU A 9 8.81 -20.78 -25.88
CA GLU A 9 8.47 -22.10 -25.32
C GLU A 9 8.15 -22.03 -23.83
N ILE A 10 8.97 -21.31 -23.04
CA ILE A 10 8.71 -21.07 -21.61
C ILE A 10 7.41 -20.30 -21.41
N GLN A 11 7.18 -19.25 -22.20
CA GLN A 11 5.96 -18.46 -22.10
C GLN A 11 4.71 -19.29 -22.43
N ALA A 12 4.76 -20.11 -23.46
CA ALA A 12 3.66 -20.99 -23.85
C ALA A 12 3.37 -22.03 -22.76
N ASP A 13 4.40 -22.61 -22.14
CA ASP A 13 4.25 -23.52 -21.01
C ASP A 13 3.58 -22.85 -19.81
N MET A 14 4.01 -21.63 -19.47
CA MET A 14 3.37 -20.83 -18.40
C MET A 14 1.91 -20.52 -18.69
N LEU A 15 1.55 -20.26 -19.96
CA LEU A 15 0.18 -19.90 -20.36
C LEU A 15 -0.76 -21.10 -20.40
N PHE A 16 -0.29 -22.25 -20.90
CA PHE A 16 -1.16 -23.38 -21.20
C PHE A 16 -1.04 -24.55 -20.22
N ASN A 17 0.03 -24.63 -19.44
CA ASN A 17 0.31 -25.75 -18.55
C ASN A 17 0.47 -25.34 -17.07
N SER A 18 -0.14 -24.23 -16.66
CA SER A 18 -0.03 -23.78 -15.27
C SER A 18 -0.72 -24.77 -14.31
N ILE A 19 0.03 -25.26 -13.33
CA ILE A 19 -0.45 -26.29 -12.38
C ILE A 19 -1.23 -25.72 -11.19
N LEU A 20 -1.20 -24.40 -10.98
CA LEU A 20 -1.89 -23.70 -9.89
C LEU A 20 -1.82 -24.46 -8.54
N PRO A 21 -0.62 -24.59 -7.90
CA PRO A 21 -0.47 -25.39 -6.69
C PRO A 21 -1.21 -24.73 -5.50
N GLU A 22 -1.93 -25.54 -4.70
CA GLU A 22 -2.71 -25.08 -3.55
C GLU A 22 -1.93 -24.18 -2.58
N GLY A 23 -0.74 -24.61 -2.15
CA GLY A 23 0.06 -23.84 -1.19
C GLY A 23 0.58 -22.50 -1.74
N LYS A 24 0.66 -22.33 -3.08
CA LYS A 24 0.95 -21.03 -3.70
C LYS A 24 -0.31 -20.18 -3.86
N TYR A 25 -1.45 -20.83 -4.12
CA TYR A 25 -2.72 -20.15 -4.28
C TYR A 25 -3.10 -19.35 -3.02
N ASP A 26 -3.00 -19.96 -1.84
CA ASP A 26 -3.30 -19.26 -0.58
C ASP A 26 -2.37 -18.07 -0.33
N LYS A 27 -1.10 -18.21 -0.72
CA LYS A 27 -0.15 -17.10 -0.67
C LYS A 27 -0.53 -15.96 -1.63
N GLU A 28 -0.91 -16.31 -2.87
CA GLU A 28 -1.32 -15.32 -3.88
C GLU A 28 -2.62 -14.61 -3.49
N LYS A 29 -3.58 -15.30 -2.85
CA LYS A 29 -4.75 -14.65 -2.25
C LYS A 29 -4.36 -13.56 -1.27
N GLY A 30 -3.39 -13.83 -0.39
CA GLY A 30 -2.86 -12.84 0.55
C GLY A 30 -2.27 -11.62 -0.18
N ILE A 31 -1.56 -11.83 -1.28
CA ILE A 31 -0.99 -10.74 -2.10
C ILE A 31 -2.12 -9.90 -2.76
N VAL A 32 -3.15 -10.54 -3.30
CA VAL A 32 -4.30 -9.85 -3.91
C VAL A 32 -5.08 -9.06 -2.86
N LEU A 33 -5.28 -9.60 -1.66
CA LEU A 33 -5.91 -8.87 -0.55
C LEU A 33 -5.11 -7.61 -0.17
N GLU A 34 -3.80 -7.70 -0.19
CA GLU A 34 -2.92 -6.55 0.02
C GLU A 34 -3.01 -5.52 -1.11
N GLU A 35 -3.10 -5.98 -2.37
CA GLU A 35 -3.34 -5.07 -3.52
C GLU A 35 -4.68 -4.36 -3.41
N ILE A 36 -5.73 -5.05 -2.96
CA ILE A 36 -7.04 -4.44 -2.69
C ILE A 36 -6.92 -3.37 -1.61
N ALA A 37 -6.27 -3.68 -0.49
CA ALA A 37 -6.03 -2.73 0.60
C ALA A 37 -5.27 -1.50 0.10
N GLN A 38 -4.18 -1.71 -0.64
CA GLN A 38 -3.39 -0.64 -1.25
C GLN A 38 -4.20 0.20 -2.26
N SER A 39 -5.07 -0.46 -3.04
CA SER A 39 -5.95 0.21 -3.99
C SER A 39 -6.99 1.08 -3.27
N LEU A 40 -7.65 0.54 -2.24
CA LEU A 40 -8.65 1.26 -1.42
C LEU A 40 -8.04 2.45 -0.67
N ALA A 41 -6.77 2.36 -0.33
CA ALA A 41 -6.03 3.42 0.33
C ALA A 41 -5.84 4.69 -0.52
N ARG A 42 -6.08 4.63 -1.83
CA ARG A 42 -5.99 5.80 -2.72
C ARG A 42 -7.35 6.51 -2.77
N PRO A 43 -7.47 7.78 -2.36
CA PRO A 43 -8.75 8.51 -2.37
C PRO A 43 -9.46 8.45 -3.73
N GLY A 44 -8.71 8.54 -4.84
CA GLY A 44 -9.25 8.43 -6.19
C GLY A 44 -9.85 7.06 -6.53
N THR A 45 -9.40 5.98 -5.91
CA THR A 45 -9.93 4.63 -6.18
C THR A 45 -11.37 4.48 -5.67
N GLN A 46 -11.69 5.04 -4.51
CA GLN A 46 -13.06 5.00 -4.01
C GLN A 46 -14.00 5.80 -4.92
N VAL A 47 -13.56 6.97 -5.37
CA VAL A 47 -14.29 7.80 -6.33
C VAL A 47 -14.58 7.04 -7.63
N GLU A 48 -13.58 6.38 -8.21
CA GLU A 48 -13.76 5.57 -9.43
C GLU A 48 -14.72 4.37 -9.21
N LYS A 49 -14.62 3.70 -8.06
CA LYS A 49 -15.55 2.61 -7.69
C LYS A 49 -16.99 3.09 -7.56
N ASP A 50 -17.20 4.24 -6.95
CA ASP A 50 -18.53 4.82 -6.81
C ASP A 50 -19.12 5.16 -8.19
N ILE A 51 -18.31 5.75 -9.08
CA ILE A 51 -18.72 6.03 -10.46
C ILE A 51 -19.10 4.73 -11.17
N GLN A 52 -18.25 3.70 -11.13
CA GLN A 52 -18.52 2.41 -11.77
C GLN A 52 -19.79 1.76 -11.20
N SER A 53 -19.94 1.74 -9.88
CA SER A 53 -21.10 1.12 -9.22
C SER A 53 -22.43 1.82 -9.56
N ILE A 54 -22.40 3.12 -9.81
CA ILE A 54 -23.57 3.91 -10.18
C ILE A 54 -23.88 3.75 -11.67
N LEU A 55 -22.88 3.97 -12.53
CA LEU A 55 -23.09 3.95 -13.98
C LEU A 55 -23.36 2.56 -14.54
N PHE A 56 -22.76 1.52 -13.94
CA PHE A 56 -22.90 0.13 -14.39
C PHE A 56 -23.74 -0.73 -13.46
N ASN A 57 -24.61 -0.13 -12.67
CA ASN A 57 -25.41 -0.86 -11.68
C ASN A 57 -26.14 -2.06 -12.30
N GLY A 58 -25.95 -3.24 -11.69
CA GLY A 58 -26.52 -4.51 -12.16
C GLY A 58 -25.72 -5.21 -13.28
N HIS A 59 -24.60 -4.66 -13.70
CA HIS A 59 -23.70 -5.26 -14.68
C HIS A 59 -22.35 -5.63 -14.04
N SER A 60 -21.64 -6.61 -14.61
CA SER A 60 -20.31 -7.03 -14.10
C SER A 60 -19.26 -5.91 -14.07
N LEU A 61 -19.37 -4.91 -14.94
CA LEU A 61 -18.52 -3.73 -14.94
C LEU A 61 -18.70 -2.82 -13.70
N SER A 62 -19.76 -3.01 -12.91
CA SER A 62 -19.91 -2.34 -11.62
C SER A 62 -18.99 -2.89 -10.54
N LEU A 63 -18.41 -4.07 -10.75
CA LEU A 63 -17.57 -4.76 -9.80
C LEU A 63 -16.10 -4.33 -9.98
N PRO A 64 -15.34 -4.20 -8.90
CA PRO A 64 -13.91 -3.86 -9.00
C PRO A 64 -13.12 -5.02 -9.63
N THR A 65 -12.16 -4.70 -10.51
CA THR A 65 -11.34 -5.67 -11.23
C THR A 65 -10.58 -6.64 -10.30
N LEU A 66 -10.08 -6.15 -9.16
CA LEU A 66 -9.41 -6.97 -8.15
C LEU A 66 -10.38 -7.80 -7.29
N GLY A 67 -11.68 -7.64 -7.46
CA GLY A 67 -12.68 -8.20 -6.56
C GLY A 67 -12.80 -7.40 -5.25
N THR A 68 -13.53 -7.99 -4.30
CA THR A 68 -13.68 -7.44 -2.93
C THR A 68 -12.91 -8.30 -1.94
N TYR A 69 -12.65 -7.78 -0.76
CA TYR A 69 -12.01 -8.52 0.33
C TYR A 69 -12.73 -9.86 0.58
N SER A 70 -14.06 -9.82 0.76
CA SER A 70 -14.86 -11.01 1.03
C SER A 70 -14.87 -12.03 -0.10
N THR A 71 -14.89 -11.57 -1.36
CA THR A 71 -14.85 -12.49 -2.52
C THR A 71 -13.51 -13.18 -2.65
N ILE A 72 -12.40 -12.45 -2.50
CA ILE A 72 -11.05 -13.05 -2.63
C ILE A 72 -10.75 -13.96 -1.45
N GLU A 73 -11.07 -13.55 -0.22
CA GLU A 73 -10.83 -14.36 0.97
C GLU A 73 -11.56 -15.70 0.92
N SER A 74 -12.82 -15.71 0.47
CA SER A 74 -13.64 -16.90 0.38
C SER A 74 -13.49 -17.70 -0.92
N LEU A 75 -12.78 -17.18 -1.94
CA LEU A 75 -12.65 -17.82 -3.25
C LEU A 75 -11.87 -19.14 -3.14
N PRO A 76 -12.48 -20.30 -3.42
CA PRO A 76 -11.76 -21.56 -3.47
C PRO A 76 -10.95 -21.72 -4.76
N LEU A 77 -9.98 -22.63 -4.78
CA LEU A 77 -9.12 -22.85 -5.97
C LEU A 77 -9.86 -23.44 -7.17
N ALA A 78 -10.91 -24.24 -6.95
CA ALA A 78 -11.61 -24.94 -8.03
C ALA A 78 -12.20 -24.00 -9.09
N PRO A 79 -12.98 -22.95 -8.76
CA PRO A 79 -13.46 -21.98 -9.75
C PRO A 79 -12.33 -21.25 -10.49
N VAL A 80 -11.19 -21.03 -9.84
CA VAL A 80 -10.03 -20.39 -10.48
C VAL A 80 -9.42 -21.30 -11.53
N ARG A 81 -9.34 -22.61 -11.26
CA ARG A 81 -8.91 -23.61 -12.25
C ARG A 81 -9.88 -23.72 -13.42
N GLU A 82 -11.19 -23.78 -13.14
CA GLU A 82 -12.21 -23.78 -14.19
C GLU A 82 -12.11 -22.55 -15.09
N TYR A 83 -11.92 -21.37 -14.49
CA TYR A 83 -11.71 -20.14 -15.24
C TYR A 83 -10.43 -20.18 -16.08
N TYR A 84 -9.32 -20.66 -15.52
CA TYR A 84 -8.07 -20.82 -16.25
C TYR A 84 -8.23 -21.79 -17.42
N GLU A 85 -8.74 -22.98 -17.20
CA GLU A 85 -8.94 -24.02 -18.23
C GLU A 85 -9.90 -23.56 -19.34
N GLY A 86 -10.92 -22.78 -19.00
CA GLY A 86 -11.90 -22.27 -19.95
C GLY A 86 -11.47 -21.04 -20.75
N ASN A 87 -10.56 -20.22 -20.21
CA ASN A 87 -10.24 -18.91 -20.80
C ASN A 87 -8.80 -18.81 -21.34
N TYR A 88 -7.84 -19.58 -20.80
CA TYR A 88 -6.45 -19.60 -21.26
C TYR A 88 -6.25 -20.62 -22.38
N VAL A 89 -6.97 -20.42 -23.47
CA VAL A 89 -6.99 -21.29 -24.66
C VAL A 89 -6.63 -20.50 -25.91
N PRO A 90 -5.98 -21.11 -26.92
CA PRO A 90 -5.43 -20.40 -28.08
C PRO A 90 -6.46 -19.54 -28.82
N ASN A 91 -7.69 -20.05 -28.96
CA ASN A 91 -8.79 -19.37 -29.67
C ASN A 91 -9.41 -18.19 -28.87
N ASN A 92 -8.93 -17.93 -27.65
CA ASN A 92 -9.29 -16.76 -26.83
C ASN A 92 -8.12 -15.78 -26.63
N MET A 93 -7.03 -15.95 -27.39
CA MET A 93 -5.82 -15.15 -27.27
C MET A 93 -5.49 -14.41 -28.55
N ILE A 94 -4.85 -13.25 -28.41
CA ILE A 94 -4.21 -12.52 -29.50
C ILE A 94 -2.73 -12.45 -29.16
N LEU A 95 -1.88 -13.02 -30.03
CA LEU A 95 -0.44 -12.95 -29.92
C LEU A 95 0.08 -11.86 -30.85
N SER A 96 0.80 -10.89 -30.27
CA SER A 96 1.47 -9.84 -31.02
C SER A 96 2.99 -9.99 -30.85
N VAL A 97 3.72 -10.14 -31.93
CA VAL A 97 5.19 -10.24 -31.96
C VAL A 97 5.76 -9.07 -32.74
N ILE A 98 6.58 -8.26 -32.09
CA ILE A 98 7.14 -7.05 -32.68
C ILE A 98 8.64 -7.00 -32.41
N GLY A 99 9.39 -6.74 -33.48
CA GLY A 99 10.85 -6.67 -33.42
C GLY A 99 11.50 -6.80 -34.79
N ASN A 100 12.81 -6.95 -34.79
CA ASN A 100 13.59 -7.19 -35.99
C ASN A 100 13.85 -8.71 -36.14
N PHE A 101 13.01 -9.39 -36.92
CA PHE A 101 13.08 -10.83 -37.17
C PHE A 101 12.58 -11.17 -38.57
N ASN A 102 12.87 -12.39 -39.03
CA ASN A 102 12.26 -12.93 -40.25
C ASN A 102 10.81 -13.34 -39.96
N SER A 103 9.84 -12.68 -40.60
CA SER A 103 8.42 -12.89 -40.33
C SER A 103 7.96 -14.30 -40.67
N ALA A 104 8.51 -14.95 -41.71
CA ALA A 104 8.14 -16.32 -42.11
C ALA A 104 8.63 -17.33 -41.06
N GLU A 105 9.86 -17.21 -40.63
CA GLU A 105 10.45 -18.05 -39.56
C GLU A 105 9.72 -17.86 -38.21
N MET A 106 9.44 -16.64 -37.87
CA MET A 106 8.69 -16.33 -36.64
C MET A 106 7.27 -16.91 -36.65
N LEU A 107 6.61 -16.85 -37.82
CA LEU A 107 5.27 -17.45 -37.99
C LEU A 107 5.29 -18.98 -37.79
N GLU A 108 6.33 -19.66 -38.29
CA GLU A 108 6.48 -21.09 -38.05
C GLU A 108 6.72 -21.40 -36.55
N TRP A 109 7.55 -20.66 -35.89
CA TRP A 109 7.72 -20.79 -34.41
C TRP A 109 6.40 -20.55 -33.67
N VAL A 110 5.64 -19.52 -34.03
CA VAL A 110 4.34 -19.24 -33.43
C VAL A 110 3.38 -20.42 -33.62
N LYS A 111 3.29 -20.98 -34.83
CA LYS A 111 2.45 -22.15 -35.10
C LYS A 111 2.91 -23.35 -34.30
N ASP A 112 4.21 -23.61 -34.25
CA ASP A 112 4.77 -24.78 -33.57
C ASP A 112 4.65 -24.68 -32.03
N ILE A 113 4.70 -23.50 -31.47
CA ILE A 113 4.73 -23.29 -30.01
C ILE A 113 3.32 -23.01 -29.48
N TYR A 114 2.63 -22.00 -30.03
CA TYR A 114 1.33 -21.55 -29.52
C TYR A 114 0.13 -22.17 -30.26
N GLY A 115 0.35 -22.81 -31.41
CA GLY A 115 -0.68 -23.48 -32.18
C GLY A 115 -0.89 -24.95 -31.80
N LYS A 116 -0.06 -25.53 -30.92
CA LYS A 116 -0.20 -26.94 -30.47
C LYS A 116 -1.34 -27.17 -29.48
N PRO A 117 -1.64 -26.26 -28.52
CA PRO A 117 -2.78 -26.49 -27.64
C PRO A 117 -4.09 -26.52 -28.39
N GLU A 118 -4.98 -27.43 -27.97
CA GLU A 118 -6.31 -27.54 -28.58
C GLU A 118 -7.17 -26.29 -28.27
N PRO A 119 -8.01 -25.86 -29.22
CA PRO A 119 -8.95 -24.76 -28.95
C PRO A 119 -9.98 -25.17 -27.90
N GLY A 120 -10.23 -24.28 -26.95
CA GLY A 120 -11.21 -24.50 -25.87
C GLY A 120 -12.60 -23.98 -26.21
N SER A 121 -13.58 -24.36 -25.40
CA SER A 121 -14.93 -23.81 -25.43
C SER A 121 -14.99 -22.58 -24.54
N VAL A 122 -14.86 -21.39 -25.13
CA VAL A 122 -14.91 -20.13 -24.40
C VAL A 122 -16.36 -19.69 -24.24
N PHE A 123 -16.78 -19.50 -22.98
CA PHE A 123 -18.07 -18.84 -22.75
C PHE A 123 -17.92 -17.35 -23.10
N ARG A 124 -18.69 -16.92 -24.10
CA ARG A 124 -18.83 -15.50 -24.44
C ARG A 124 -20.27 -15.10 -24.16
N PRO A 125 -20.50 -14.10 -23.30
CA PRO A 125 -21.83 -13.58 -23.10
C PRO A 125 -22.45 -13.20 -24.46
N GLN A 126 -23.71 -13.58 -24.69
CA GLN A 126 -24.43 -13.15 -25.88
C GLN A 126 -24.71 -11.66 -25.80
N ASP A 127 -24.76 -10.95 -26.92
CA ASP A 127 -25.12 -9.52 -26.96
C ASP A 127 -26.46 -9.23 -26.28
N ALA A 128 -27.35 -10.20 -26.19
CA ALA A 128 -28.63 -10.10 -25.48
C ALA A 128 -28.46 -10.04 -23.94
N ASP A 129 -27.35 -10.53 -23.41
CA ASP A 129 -27.00 -10.46 -21.96
C ASP A 129 -26.48 -9.06 -21.58
N PHE A 130 -26.04 -8.30 -22.57
CA PHE A 130 -25.68 -6.91 -22.42
C PHE A 130 -26.89 -6.06 -22.82
N LYS A 131 -27.56 -5.42 -21.86
CA LYS A 131 -28.46 -4.32 -22.19
C LYS A 131 -27.66 -3.31 -23.00
N THR A 132 -28.07 -3.08 -24.25
CA THR A 132 -27.42 -2.12 -25.13
C THR A 132 -27.63 -0.72 -24.58
N GLY A 133 -26.56 -0.09 -24.14
CA GLY A 133 -26.53 1.27 -23.63
C GLY A 133 -26.77 1.38 -22.12
N PHE A 134 -26.18 2.42 -21.54
CA PHE A 134 -26.60 2.90 -20.22
C PHE A 134 -28.06 3.34 -20.33
N ASP A 135 -28.94 2.77 -19.54
CA ASP A 135 -30.27 3.30 -19.41
C ASP A 135 -30.24 4.52 -18.49
N PHE A 136 -29.68 5.61 -19.00
CA PHE A 136 -29.74 6.92 -18.34
C PHE A 136 -31.16 7.40 -18.14
N ALA A 137 -32.14 6.86 -18.88
CA ALA A 137 -33.54 7.20 -18.80
C ALA A 137 -34.33 6.32 -17.81
N GLY A 138 -33.91 5.06 -17.58
CA GLY A 138 -34.64 4.08 -16.76
C GLY A 138 -34.23 3.99 -15.30
N GLN A 139 -33.10 4.58 -14.93
CA GLN A 139 -32.69 4.63 -13.54
C GLN A 139 -33.37 5.80 -12.83
N ASN A 140 -34.37 5.49 -12.00
CA ASN A 140 -35.04 6.35 -11.03
C ASN A 140 -34.90 7.87 -11.23
N ASN A 141 -35.95 8.62 -11.05
CA ASN A 141 -36.07 10.08 -11.14
C ASN A 141 -35.04 10.92 -10.38
N ASN A 142 -34.03 10.33 -9.79
CA ASN A 142 -32.96 11.00 -9.06
C ASN A 142 -31.63 10.77 -9.77
N LYS A 143 -31.22 11.73 -10.58
CA LYS A 143 -29.96 11.72 -11.32
C LYS A 143 -28.76 12.25 -10.52
N VAL A 144 -28.94 12.61 -9.25
CA VAL A 144 -27.91 13.16 -8.37
C VAL A 144 -27.60 12.17 -7.25
N TYR A 145 -26.35 11.76 -7.15
CA TYR A 145 -25.86 10.82 -6.14
C TYR A 145 -24.85 11.51 -5.24
N HIS A 146 -24.99 11.32 -3.92
CA HIS A 146 -24.06 11.84 -2.92
C HIS A 146 -23.21 10.71 -2.36
N ARG A 147 -21.91 10.93 -2.26
CA ARG A 147 -20.91 10.02 -1.69
C ARG A 147 -19.95 10.81 -0.83
N SER A 148 -19.15 10.11 -0.04
CA SER A 148 -18.07 10.71 0.76
C SER A 148 -16.72 10.17 0.29
N HIS A 149 -15.66 10.98 0.40
CA HIS A 149 -14.30 10.54 0.07
C HIS A 149 -13.27 11.17 1.01
N GLY A 150 -12.07 10.58 1.07
CA GLY A 150 -11.04 10.97 2.03
C GLY A 150 -10.19 12.19 1.66
N ASP A 151 -10.56 12.98 0.66
CA ASP A 151 -9.87 14.23 0.30
C ASP A 151 -10.59 15.44 0.92
N SER A 152 -9.92 16.56 1.05
CA SER A 152 -10.44 17.80 1.63
C SER A 152 -11.27 18.66 0.67
N THR A 153 -11.42 18.22 -0.59
CA THR A 153 -12.12 18.97 -1.65
C THR A 153 -13.41 18.28 -2.05
N THR A 154 -14.44 19.04 -2.42
CA THR A 154 -15.62 18.46 -3.06
C THR A 154 -15.32 18.14 -4.52
N ILE A 155 -15.64 16.93 -4.96
CA ILE A 155 -15.47 16.48 -6.34
C ILE A 155 -16.86 16.17 -6.92
N ILE A 156 -17.17 16.76 -8.08
CA ILE A 156 -18.43 16.52 -8.78
C ILE A 156 -18.11 15.90 -10.13
N HIS A 157 -18.79 14.80 -10.46
CA HIS A 157 -18.73 14.17 -11.77
C HIS A 157 -20.05 14.31 -12.48
N PHE A 158 -19.99 14.72 -13.75
CA PHE A 158 -21.13 14.79 -14.67
C PHE A 158 -20.89 13.73 -15.75
N ALA A 159 -21.75 12.73 -15.82
CA ALA A 159 -21.69 11.68 -16.83
C ALA A 159 -22.80 11.86 -17.85
N PHE A 160 -22.42 12.11 -19.11
CA PHE A 160 -23.33 12.27 -20.24
C PHE A 160 -23.26 11.05 -21.14
N ASP A 161 -24.41 10.56 -21.59
CA ASP A 161 -24.48 9.45 -22.54
C ASP A 161 -23.93 9.86 -23.91
N LEU A 162 -23.24 8.91 -24.57
CA LEU A 162 -22.67 9.08 -25.89
C LEU A 162 -23.14 7.98 -26.85
N PRO A 163 -23.07 8.18 -28.17
CA PRO A 163 -23.48 7.19 -29.17
C PRO A 163 -22.80 5.82 -28.95
N THR A 164 -23.58 4.75 -28.98
CA THR A 164 -23.09 3.39 -28.79
C THR A 164 -22.21 2.91 -29.95
N ASN A 165 -22.54 3.25 -31.19
CA ASN A 165 -21.87 2.80 -32.41
C ASN A 165 -21.51 3.98 -33.33
N PRO A 166 -20.62 4.90 -32.91
CA PRO A 166 -20.22 6.00 -33.78
C PRO A 166 -19.31 5.48 -34.90
N ILE A 167 -19.20 6.28 -35.97
CA ILE A 167 -18.22 5.96 -37.04
C ILE A 167 -16.79 6.02 -36.48
N PRO A 168 -15.85 5.23 -37.03
CA PRO A 168 -14.46 5.22 -36.57
C PRO A 168 -13.86 6.63 -36.57
N GLY A 169 -13.09 6.98 -35.54
CA GLY A 169 -12.47 8.29 -35.35
C GLY A 169 -13.35 9.36 -34.73
N PHE A 170 -14.64 9.06 -34.48
CA PHE A 170 -15.58 10.03 -33.89
C PHE A 170 -15.17 10.46 -32.48
N PHE A 171 -14.88 9.50 -31.60
CA PHE A 171 -14.47 9.81 -30.24
C PHE A 171 -13.07 10.39 -30.17
N ASP A 172 -12.16 9.94 -31.03
CA ASP A 172 -10.80 10.47 -31.07
C ASP A 172 -10.81 12.00 -31.37
N LEU A 173 -11.63 12.43 -32.35
CA LEU A 173 -11.80 13.84 -32.68
C LEU A 173 -12.60 14.61 -31.61
N MET A 174 -13.61 13.96 -31.01
CA MET A 174 -14.39 14.55 -29.93
C MET A 174 -13.53 14.85 -28.71
N GLU A 175 -12.63 13.93 -28.34
CA GLU A 175 -11.73 14.07 -27.20
C GLU A 175 -10.70 15.17 -27.42
N ASP A 176 -10.16 15.28 -28.65
CA ASP A 176 -9.23 16.35 -29.03
C ASP A 176 -9.88 17.74 -28.91
N GLU A 177 -11.10 17.92 -29.43
CA GLU A 177 -11.82 19.19 -29.30
C GLU A 177 -12.29 19.45 -27.85
N LEU A 178 -12.65 18.40 -27.12
CA LEU A 178 -13.20 18.49 -25.76
C LEU A 178 -12.22 19.20 -24.82
N SER A 179 -10.94 18.91 -24.90
CA SER A 179 -9.91 19.55 -24.05
C SER A 179 -9.97 21.08 -24.12
N GLY A 180 -9.94 21.64 -25.34
CA GLY A 180 -10.03 23.09 -25.52
C GLY A 180 -11.39 23.69 -25.11
N LYS A 181 -12.48 22.93 -25.26
CA LYS A 181 -13.81 23.36 -24.78
C LYS A 181 -13.88 23.41 -23.26
N MET A 182 -13.34 22.39 -22.60
CA MET A 182 -13.29 22.35 -21.13
C MET A 182 -12.40 23.47 -20.56
N GLU A 183 -11.30 23.79 -21.20
CA GLU A 183 -10.44 24.92 -20.81
C GLU A 183 -11.19 26.26 -20.90
N ALA A 184 -11.98 26.47 -21.97
CA ALA A 184 -12.79 27.67 -22.13
C ALA A 184 -13.87 27.79 -21.04
N ILE A 185 -14.63 26.72 -20.80
CA ILE A 185 -15.64 26.67 -19.73
C ILE A 185 -14.95 26.92 -18.37
N GLN A 186 -13.83 26.27 -18.10
CA GLN A 186 -13.06 26.47 -16.87
C GLN A 186 -12.68 27.94 -16.65
N ALA A 187 -12.25 28.62 -17.72
CA ALA A 187 -11.87 30.03 -17.64
C ALA A 187 -13.05 30.94 -17.27
N ASP A 188 -14.24 30.65 -17.80
CA ASP A 188 -15.45 31.42 -17.50
C ASP A 188 -15.94 31.15 -16.07
N LEU A 189 -15.96 29.88 -15.63
CA LEU A 189 -16.32 29.50 -14.26
C LEU A 189 -15.34 30.09 -13.22
N LYS A 190 -14.06 30.19 -13.52
CA LYS A 190 -13.08 30.87 -12.64
C LYS A 190 -13.35 32.34 -12.45
N LYS A 191 -13.88 33.03 -13.49
CA LYS A 191 -14.26 34.44 -13.36
C LYS A 191 -15.50 34.60 -12.49
N GLU A 192 -16.45 33.68 -12.60
CA GLU A 192 -17.74 33.77 -11.93
C GLU A 192 -17.66 33.30 -10.48
N TYR A 193 -17.05 32.14 -10.22
CA TYR A 193 -17.03 31.49 -8.90
C TYR A 193 -15.71 31.72 -8.11
N GLY A 194 -14.73 32.37 -8.70
CA GLY A 194 -13.49 32.78 -8.03
C GLY A 194 -12.74 31.60 -7.38
N SER A 195 -12.41 31.78 -6.10
CA SER A 195 -11.62 30.79 -5.33
C SER A 195 -12.39 29.52 -4.95
N SER A 196 -13.73 29.54 -5.03
CA SER A 196 -14.54 28.35 -4.73
C SER A 196 -14.39 27.26 -5.79
N PHE A 197 -14.13 27.65 -7.03
CA PHE A 197 -13.90 26.74 -8.17
C PHE A 197 -12.41 26.49 -8.39
N LYS A 198 -12.00 25.23 -8.43
CA LYS A 198 -10.57 24.85 -8.58
C LYS A 198 -10.24 24.39 -10.01
N SER A 199 -10.99 23.41 -10.53
CA SER A 199 -10.69 22.83 -11.86
C SER A 199 -11.88 22.13 -12.48
N LEU A 200 -11.91 22.08 -13.83
CA LEU A 200 -12.81 21.26 -14.64
C LEU A 200 -11.97 20.49 -15.67
N ASN A 201 -12.19 19.18 -15.76
CA ASN A 201 -11.60 18.32 -16.76
C ASN A 201 -12.66 17.40 -17.34
N GLY A 202 -12.53 17.05 -18.63
CA GLY A 202 -13.43 16.13 -19.31
C GLY A 202 -12.68 15.02 -20.02
N SER A 203 -13.26 13.84 -20.09
CA SER A 203 -12.74 12.71 -20.85
C SER A 203 -13.87 11.84 -21.38
N ILE A 204 -13.56 11.06 -22.42
CA ILE A 204 -14.48 10.09 -22.99
C ILE A 204 -14.13 8.72 -22.48
N ARG A 205 -15.13 7.96 -22.03
CA ARG A 205 -15.01 6.59 -21.59
C ARG A 205 -15.79 5.69 -22.53
N GLN A 206 -15.13 4.65 -23.05
CA GLN A 206 -15.73 3.66 -23.92
C GLN A 206 -15.83 2.33 -23.17
N SER A 207 -16.98 1.68 -23.27
CA SER A 207 -17.21 0.35 -22.71
C SER A 207 -18.04 -0.51 -23.67
N PRO A 208 -18.03 -1.85 -23.52
CA PRO A 208 -18.81 -2.73 -24.36
C PRO A 208 -20.32 -2.47 -24.33
N ILE A 209 -20.85 -1.88 -23.26
CA ILE A 209 -22.29 -1.68 -23.06
C ILE A 209 -22.74 -0.23 -23.23
N GLY A 210 -21.83 0.71 -23.46
CA GLY A 210 -22.14 2.12 -23.69
C GLY A 210 -20.93 3.02 -23.50
N ASN A 211 -21.02 4.19 -24.09
CA ASN A 211 -19.97 5.21 -24.04
C ASN A 211 -20.50 6.44 -23.30
N TYR A 212 -19.64 7.13 -22.60
CA TYR A 212 -20.01 8.34 -21.87
C TYR A 212 -18.90 9.38 -21.83
N LEU A 213 -19.31 10.64 -21.82
CA LEU A 213 -18.42 11.74 -21.45
C LEU A 213 -18.52 11.91 -19.94
N ILE A 214 -17.39 11.96 -19.27
CA ILE A 214 -17.32 12.27 -17.85
C ILE A 214 -16.55 13.58 -17.65
N ALA A 215 -17.21 14.56 -17.05
CA ALA A 215 -16.59 15.80 -16.62
C ALA A 215 -16.39 15.79 -15.11
N LYS A 216 -15.16 16.07 -14.67
CA LYS A 216 -14.76 16.13 -13.27
C LYS A 216 -14.53 17.57 -12.87
N VAL A 217 -15.25 18.03 -11.86
CA VAL A 217 -15.11 19.34 -11.22
C VAL A 217 -14.53 19.18 -9.83
N THR A 218 -13.59 20.02 -9.45
CA THR A 218 -13.06 20.09 -8.10
C THR A 218 -13.36 21.46 -7.51
N LEU A 219 -13.93 21.48 -6.31
CA LEU A 219 -14.28 22.70 -5.56
C LEU A 219 -13.43 22.81 -4.31
N SER A 220 -13.06 24.05 -3.96
CA SER A 220 -12.41 24.38 -2.69
C SER A 220 -13.43 24.76 -1.60
N SER A 221 -14.65 25.13 -1.99
CA SER A 221 -15.76 25.51 -1.10
C SER A 221 -17.08 25.06 -1.74
N ASN A 222 -18.05 24.72 -0.92
CA ASN A 222 -19.40 24.35 -1.37
C ASN A 222 -20.35 25.55 -1.51
N GLU A 223 -19.84 26.76 -1.40
CA GLU A 223 -20.61 27.99 -1.61
C GLU A 223 -21.11 28.06 -3.06
N ASN A 224 -22.42 28.30 -3.25
CA ASN A 224 -23.07 28.33 -4.54
C ASN A 224 -23.01 27.03 -5.38
N MET A 225 -22.77 25.87 -4.73
CA MET A 225 -22.59 24.59 -5.42
C MET A 225 -23.77 24.25 -6.38
N ASN A 226 -25.01 24.51 -6.00
CA ASN A 226 -26.18 24.19 -6.85
C ASN A 226 -26.18 25.01 -8.13
N SER A 227 -25.98 26.34 -8.05
CA SER A 227 -25.88 27.19 -9.23
C SER A 227 -24.74 26.79 -10.14
N LEU A 228 -23.61 26.46 -9.55
CA LEU A 228 -22.43 25.98 -10.30
C LEU A 228 -22.70 24.63 -10.99
N ILE A 229 -23.47 23.73 -10.39
CA ILE A 229 -23.88 22.47 -11.02
C ILE A 229 -24.72 22.71 -12.26
N ASP A 230 -25.72 23.63 -12.16
CA ASP A 230 -26.59 23.99 -13.26
C ASP A 230 -25.79 24.64 -14.41
N ASP A 231 -24.93 25.62 -14.09
CA ASP A 231 -24.10 26.32 -15.08
C ASP A 231 -23.11 25.38 -15.80
N ILE A 232 -22.53 24.41 -15.10
CA ILE A 232 -21.64 23.42 -15.70
C ILE A 232 -22.45 22.48 -16.60
N SER A 233 -23.57 21.99 -16.13
CA SER A 233 -24.44 21.10 -16.91
C SER A 233 -24.84 21.75 -18.22
N ASP A 234 -25.29 23.00 -18.16
CA ASP A 234 -25.72 23.80 -19.33
C ASP A 234 -24.51 24.06 -20.27
N ALA A 235 -23.38 24.48 -19.71
CA ALA A 235 -22.19 24.79 -20.50
C ALA A 235 -21.65 23.56 -21.26
N ILE A 236 -21.69 22.36 -20.65
CA ILE A 236 -21.28 21.12 -21.30
C ILE A 236 -22.30 20.67 -22.34
N THR A 237 -23.58 20.75 -22.04
CA THR A 237 -24.68 20.39 -22.96
C THR A 237 -24.65 21.28 -24.22
N ASP A 238 -24.32 22.55 -24.06
CA ASP A 238 -24.22 23.52 -25.15
C ASP A 238 -22.93 23.39 -26.02
N ILE A 239 -22.02 22.48 -25.70
CA ILE A 239 -20.81 22.27 -26.49
C ILE A 239 -21.18 21.98 -27.97
N LYS A 240 -20.62 22.76 -28.86
CA LYS A 240 -20.65 22.51 -30.32
C LYS A 240 -19.30 22.12 -30.81
N PHE A 241 -19.22 20.92 -31.38
CA PHE A 241 -18.02 20.42 -32.01
C PHE A 241 -17.97 20.92 -33.45
N ALA A 242 -16.85 21.47 -33.88
CA ALA A 242 -16.71 22.08 -35.21
C ALA A 242 -15.28 22.12 -35.72
N MET A 243 -14.61 20.97 -35.70
CA MET A 243 -13.24 20.87 -36.19
C MET A 243 -13.13 21.28 -37.68
N LYS A 244 -12.19 22.17 -37.97
CA LYS A 244 -11.92 22.58 -39.34
C LYS A 244 -11.19 21.49 -40.12
N LYS A 245 -11.39 21.44 -41.46
CA LYS A 245 -10.78 20.42 -42.31
C LYS A 245 -9.26 20.30 -42.13
N ASP A 246 -8.59 21.44 -42.09
CA ASP A 246 -7.12 21.47 -41.93
C ASP A 246 -6.68 20.95 -40.54
N ALA A 247 -7.46 21.21 -39.51
CA ALA A 247 -7.21 20.65 -38.15
C ALA A 247 -7.36 19.14 -38.15
N VAL A 248 -8.36 18.58 -38.85
CA VAL A 248 -8.52 17.14 -39.01
C VAL A 248 -7.32 16.49 -39.69
N SER A 249 -6.80 17.13 -40.71
CA SER A 249 -5.57 16.65 -41.42
C SER A 249 -4.35 16.67 -40.48
N VAL A 250 -4.18 17.73 -39.71
CA VAL A 250 -3.11 17.84 -38.70
C VAL A 250 -3.27 16.72 -37.62
N PHE A 251 -4.48 16.51 -37.16
CA PHE A 251 -4.78 15.44 -36.20
C PHE A 251 -4.40 14.05 -36.75
N ALA A 252 -4.84 13.72 -37.96
CA ALA A 252 -4.51 12.45 -38.62
C ALA A 252 -2.99 12.25 -38.77
N ILE A 253 -2.26 13.31 -39.13
CA ILE A 253 -0.77 13.28 -39.21
C ILE A 253 -0.17 13.01 -37.81
N ALA A 254 -0.70 13.64 -36.75
CA ALA A 254 -0.25 13.43 -35.37
C ALA A 254 -0.47 11.98 -34.94
N GLN A 255 -1.64 11.40 -35.20
CA GLN A 255 -1.95 9.99 -34.89
C GLN A 255 -1.02 9.03 -35.63
N LYS A 256 -0.80 9.28 -36.93
CA LYS A 256 0.14 8.48 -37.72
C LYS A 256 1.57 8.58 -37.20
N THR A 257 1.98 9.75 -36.77
CA THR A 257 3.32 10.00 -36.19
C THR A 257 3.46 9.25 -34.85
N ALA A 258 2.44 9.32 -33.98
CA ALA A 258 2.41 8.61 -32.70
C ALA A 258 2.51 7.08 -32.89
N PHE A 259 1.78 6.56 -33.88
CA PHE A 259 1.83 5.14 -34.26
C PHE A 259 3.26 4.72 -34.63
N TYR A 260 3.92 5.40 -35.56
CA TYR A 260 5.29 5.04 -35.96
C TYR A 260 6.29 5.19 -34.81
N LYS A 261 6.14 6.21 -33.96
CA LYS A 261 6.95 6.33 -32.74
C LYS A 261 6.76 5.16 -31.77
N SER A 262 5.55 4.59 -31.69
CA SER A 262 5.29 3.42 -30.85
C SER A 262 5.99 2.17 -31.38
N LEU A 263 6.17 2.05 -32.70
CA LEU A 263 6.92 0.94 -33.33
C LEU A 263 8.42 0.98 -33.00
N GLU A 264 8.98 2.17 -32.77
CA GLU A 264 10.39 2.30 -32.34
C GLU A 264 10.61 1.84 -30.88
N LYS A 265 9.53 1.59 -30.13
CA LYS A 265 9.56 1.07 -28.75
C LYS A 265 8.86 -0.30 -28.68
N PRO A 266 9.39 -1.32 -29.34
CA PRO A 266 8.70 -2.61 -29.50
C PRO A 266 8.34 -3.27 -28.18
N HIS A 267 9.15 -3.09 -27.13
CA HIS A 267 8.91 -3.64 -25.79
C HIS A 267 7.65 -3.08 -25.08
N MET A 268 7.13 -1.94 -25.53
CA MET A 268 5.92 -1.32 -24.97
C MET A 268 4.71 -1.44 -25.89
N PHE A 269 4.92 -1.82 -27.14
CA PHE A 269 3.88 -1.81 -28.17
C PHE A 269 2.66 -2.65 -27.80
N GLY A 270 2.87 -3.90 -27.34
CA GLY A 270 1.79 -4.80 -26.94
C GLY A 270 1.00 -4.25 -25.77
N ILE A 271 1.67 -3.69 -24.76
CA ILE A 271 1.03 -3.12 -23.56
C ILE A 271 0.10 -1.97 -23.94
N TYR A 272 0.54 -1.07 -24.83
CA TYR A 272 -0.26 0.09 -25.22
C TYR A 272 -1.35 -0.22 -26.24
N ASN A 273 -1.22 -1.27 -27.04
CA ASN A 273 -2.11 -1.52 -28.16
C ASN A 273 -2.96 -2.80 -28.04
N ALA A 274 -2.70 -3.66 -27.04
CA ALA A 274 -3.44 -4.92 -26.85
C ALA A 274 -4.96 -4.71 -26.78
N HIS A 275 -5.41 -3.69 -26.07
CA HIS A 275 -6.84 -3.35 -25.98
C HIS A 275 -7.44 -2.89 -27.33
N VAL A 276 -6.67 -2.21 -28.18
CA VAL A 276 -7.10 -1.78 -29.51
C VAL A 276 -7.29 -3.00 -30.40
N PHE A 277 -6.37 -3.96 -30.36
CA PHE A 277 -6.50 -5.23 -31.10
C PHE A 277 -7.72 -6.04 -30.62
N ALA A 278 -7.96 -6.08 -29.31
CA ALA A 278 -9.12 -6.80 -28.76
C ALA A 278 -10.44 -6.15 -29.17
N GLN A 279 -10.51 -4.83 -29.23
CA GLN A 279 -11.74 -4.10 -29.54
C GLN A 279 -12.01 -3.93 -31.04
N LYS A 280 -10.98 -3.61 -31.82
CA LYS A 280 -11.12 -3.20 -33.23
C LYS A 280 -10.56 -4.20 -34.23
N GLY A 281 -9.85 -5.24 -33.78
CA GLY A 281 -9.09 -6.15 -34.63
C GLY A 281 -7.90 -5.47 -35.31
N ILE A 282 -7.17 -6.24 -36.11
CA ILE A 282 -5.96 -5.72 -36.82
C ILE A 282 -6.36 -4.67 -37.86
N ASP A 283 -7.42 -4.91 -38.63
CA ASP A 283 -7.87 -3.99 -39.70
C ASP A 283 -8.32 -2.65 -39.10
N GLY A 284 -9.07 -2.68 -38.00
CA GLY A 284 -9.49 -1.47 -37.27
C GLY A 284 -8.30 -0.71 -36.67
N PHE A 285 -7.28 -1.41 -36.19
CA PHE A 285 -6.04 -0.82 -35.73
C PHE A 285 -5.27 -0.13 -36.86
N LEU A 286 -5.07 -0.83 -37.98
CA LEU A 286 -4.33 -0.29 -39.13
C LEU A 286 -5.06 0.87 -39.83
N SER A 287 -6.38 0.93 -39.73
CA SER A 287 -7.19 2.04 -40.28
C SER A 287 -7.34 3.23 -39.32
N SER A 288 -6.88 3.11 -38.08
CA SER A 288 -7.07 4.12 -37.03
C SER A 288 -6.39 5.48 -37.29
N PHE A 289 -5.55 5.60 -38.32
CA PHE A 289 -4.91 6.85 -38.75
C PHE A 289 -5.24 7.24 -40.21
N ASP A 290 -6.30 6.65 -40.79
CA ASP A 290 -6.77 7.04 -42.12
C ASP A 290 -7.46 8.41 -42.09
N GLU A 291 -6.87 9.41 -42.70
CA GLU A 291 -7.40 10.77 -42.79
C GLU A 291 -8.83 10.80 -43.34
N THR A 292 -9.18 9.90 -44.29
CA THR A 292 -10.52 9.86 -44.89
C THR A 292 -11.57 9.51 -43.86
N LEU A 293 -11.26 8.61 -42.92
CA LEU A 293 -12.15 8.26 -41.80
C LEU A 293 -12.35 9.46 -40.87
N TYR A 294 -11.29 10.15 -40.53
CA TYR A 294 -11.40 11.36 -39.68
C TYR A 294 -12.19 12.48 -40.33
N GLN A 295 -12.07 12.69 -41.67
CA GLN A 295 -12.89 13.66 -42.39
C GLN A 295 -14.38 13.31 -42.34
N LYS A 296 -14.75 12.04 -42.44
CA LYS A 296 -16.13 11.55 -42.25
C LYS A 296 -16.60 11.73 -40.81
N ALA A 297 -15.73 11.39 -39.85
CA ALA A 297 -15.99 11.53 -38.41
C ALA A 297 -16.26 13.00 -38.05
N ALA A 298 -15.51 13.94 -38.57
CA ALA A 298 -15.68 15.37 -38.35
C ALA A 298 -17.05 15.88 -38.85
N ILE A 299 -17.53 15.37 -39.99
CA ILE A 299 -18.88 15.70 -40.52
C ILE A 299 -19.97 15.20 -39.58
N SER A 300 -19.82 13.99 -39.04
CA SER A 300 -20.77 13.43 -38.08
C SER A 300 -20.72 14.19 -36.74
N LEU A 301 -19.53 14.45 -36.23
CA LEU A 301 -19.31 15.14 -34.96
C LEU A 301 -19.87 16.57 -34.98
N LYS A 302 -19.75 17.29 -36.09
CA LYS A 302 -20.30 18.63 -36.25
C LYS A 302 -21.83 18.69 -36.06
N LYS A 303 -22.52 17.59 -36.38
CA LYS A 303 -23.99 17.48 -36.23
C LYS A 303 -24.41 16.98 -34.87
N TYR A 304 -23.49 16.42 -34.11
CA TYR A 304 -23.76 15.82 -32.83
C TYR A 304 -24.05 16.87 -31.75
N ARG A 305 -24.99 16.58 -30.87
CA ARG A 305 -25.29 17.35 -29.65
C ARG A 305 -25.49 16.39 -28.49
N LEU A 306 -25.11 16.82 -27.32
CA LEU A 306 -25.48 16.13 -26.09
C LEU A 306 -26.96 16.36 -25.84
N GLU A 307 -27.79 15.32 -25.82
CA GLU A 307 -29.24 15.42 -25.80
C GLU A 307 -29.85 15.13 -24.41
N ASN A 308 -29.12 14.44 -23.56
CA ASN A 308 -29.58 13.98 -22.25
C ASN A 308 -28.95 14.76 -21.11
N ASP A 309 -29.73 14.97 -20.04
CA ASP A 309 -29.18 15.49 -18.79
C ASP A 309 -28.17 14.50 -18.20
N PRO A 310 -27.10 14.99 -17.55
CA PRO A 310 -26.07 14.12 -16.97
C PRO A 310 -26.58 13.38 -15.73
N ILE A 311 -25.95 12.24 -15.45
CA ILE A 311 -25.90 11.70 -14.09
C ILE A 311 -24.83 12.48 -13.32
N ILE A 312 -25.20 13.00 -12.15
CA ILE A 312 -24.32 13.83 -11.32
C ILE A 312 -23.94 13.04 -10.07
N ILE A 313 -22.64 12.92 -9.81
CA ILE A 313 -22.13 12.23 -8.64
C ILE A 313 -21.26 13.21 -7.83
N ILE A 314 -21.73 13.54 -6.64
CA ILE A 314 -21.08 14.50 -5.74
C ILE A 314 -20.37 13.73 -4.64
N HIS A 315 -19.05 13.84 -4.63
CA HIS A 315 -18.21 13.32 -3.57
C HIS A 315 -17.88 14.47 -2.61
N HIS A 316 -18.48 14.42 -1.45
CA HIS A 316 -18.21 15.37 -0.37
C HIS A 316 -16.93 14.98 0.36
N PRO A 317 -16.11 15.97 0.83
CA PRO A 317 -15.07 15.68 1.80
C PRO A 317 -15.73 14.98 2.99
N MET A 318 -15.10 13.92 3.51
CA MET A 318 -15.45 13.45 4.84
C MET A 318 -15.28 14.63 5.79
N ASP A 319 -16.32 14.94 6.53
CA ASP A 319 -16.36 16.09 7.44
C ASP A 319 -15.22 15.97 8.47
N THR A 320 -14.07 16.54 8.15
CA THR A 320 -13.07 16.91 9.15
C THR A 320 -13.58 18.23 9.70
N GLY A 321 -14.63 18.14 10.52
CA GLY A 321 -15.37 19.31 11.00
C GLY A 321 -14.45 20.36 11.61
N THR A 322 -14.25 21.44 10.88
CA THR A 322 -13.83 22.72 11.44
C THR A 322 -15.06 23.44 11.97
N ASN A 323 -15.65 22.92 13.02
CA ASN A 323 -16.46 23.70 13.93
C ASN A 323 -15.69 23.82 15.22
N GLU A 324 -15.26 25.04 15.56
CA GLU A 324 -14.88 25.49 16.89
C GLU A 324 -16.12 25.49 17.80
N ALA A 325 -16.68 24.33 18.04
CA ALA A 325 -17.50 24.00 19.19
C ALA A 325 -16.88 22.72 19.73
N SER A 326 -16.47 22.73 20.98
CA SER A 326 -15.85 21.66 21.75
C SER A 326 -16.08 20.28 21.13
N GLN A 327 -15.14 19.83 20.28
CA GLN A 327 -15.18 18.48 19.72
C GLN A 327 -15.05 17.50 20.90
N PRO A 328 -15.91 16.48 21.01
CA PRO A 328 -15.56 15.32 21.80
C PRO A 328 -14.24 14.84 21.23
N LYS A 329 -13.22 14.67 22.08
CA LYS A 329 -11.90 14.20 21.66
C LYS A 329 -12.13 12.88 20.93
N ALA A 330 -11.88 12.82 19.62
CA ALA A 330 -12.05 11.64 18.81
C ALA A 330 -11.18 10.46 19.27
N VAL A 331 -10.19 10.75 20.11
CA VAL A 331 -9.32 9.79 20.79
C VAL A 331 -9.29 10.12 22.27
N GLN A 332 -9.59 9.15 23.10
CA GLN A 332 -9.52 9.28 24.57
C GLN A 332 -8.66 8.17 25.17
N LEU A 333 -7.83 8.55 26.11
CA LEU A 333 -7.13 7.66 27.02
C LEU A 333 -7.96 7.55 28.29
N PHE A 334 -8.32 6.34 28.65
CA PHE A 334 -8.98 6.04 29.91
C PHE A 334 -7.94 5.42 30.85
N ASP A 335 -7.58 6.18 31.85
CA ASP A 335 -6.82 5.72 32.98
C ASP A 335 -7.82 5.32 34.04
N HIS A 336 -7.93 4.03 34.30
CA HIS A 336 -8.86 3.48 35.30
C HIS A 336 -8.24 3.55 36.70
N ASP A 337 -7.89 4.72 37.18
CA ASP A 337 -7.41 5.01 38.56
C ASP A 337 -6.85 3.78 39.31
N GLY A 338 -5.86 3.10 38.72
CA GLY A 338 -5.17 1.96 39.31
C GLY A 338 -5.81 0.58 39.10
N SER A 339 -6.84 0.44 38.26
CA SER A 339 -7.46 -0.87 38.02
C SER A 339 -7.46 -1.30 36.56
N GLY A 340 -6.76 -2.41 36.24
CA GLY A 340 -6.84 -3.09 34.96
C GLY A 340 -5.99 -2.52 33.82
N ALA A 341 -6.36 -2.80 32.57
CA ALA A 341 -5.63 -2.40 31.38
C ALA A 341 -5.72 -0.92 31.08
N THR A 342 -4.65 -0.34 30.53
CA THR A 342 -4.72 0.98 29.92
C THR A 342 -5.55 0.90 28.63
N LEU A 343 -6.60 1.71 28.52
CA LEU A 343 -7.49 1.72 27.36
C LEU A 343 -7.35 3.01 26.57
N ILE A 344 -7.08 2.90 25.27
CA ILE A 344 -7.21 3.99 24.31
C ILE A 344 -8.42 3.66 23.44
N ALA A 345 -9.40 4.57 23.36
CA ALA A 345 -10.53 4.44 22.46
C ALA A 345 -10.54 5.58 21.45
N LYS A 346 -10.64 5.25 20.17
CA LYS A 346 -10.73 6.18 19.05
C LYS A 346 -12.01 5.93 18.28
N GLN A 347 -12.80 6.98 18.07
CA GLN A 347 -13.93 6.93 17.18
C GLN A 347 -13.49 7.03 15.72
N ASN A 348 -13.98 6.11 14.89
CA ASN A 348 -13.89 6.15 13.43
C ASN A 348 -15.27 5.92 12.83
N ALA A 349 -16.10 6.96 12.84
CA ALA A 349 -17.48 6.90 12.37
C ALA A 349 -17.60 6.60 10.85
N SER A 350 -16.51 6.72 10.10
CA SER A 350 -16.47 6.44 8.65
C SER A 350 -16.29 4.96 8.31
N SER A 351 -16.02 4.09 9.30
CA SER A 351 -15.79 2.66 9.09
C SER A 351 -16.76 1.85 9.95
N PRO A 352 -17.45 0.84 9.40
CA PRO A 352 -18.29 -0.07 10.19
C PRO A 352 -17.46 -1.11 10.96
N LEU A 353 -16.13 -1.03 10.90
CA LEU A 353 -15.23 -2.02 11.48
C LEU A 353 -14.88 -1.69 12.94
N LEU A 354 -14.81 -2.74 13.72
CA LEU A 354 -14.14 -2.77 15.00
C LEU A 354 -12.69 -3.25 14.78
N ALA A 355 -11.74 -2.55 15.36
CA ALA A 355 -10.36 -2.99 15.46
C ALA A 355 -9.87 -2.86 16.90
N VAL A 356 -9.35 -3.95 17.46
CA VAL A 356 -8.80 -3.98 18.83
C VAL A 356 -7.37 -4.49 18.77
N HIS A 357 -6.46 -3.72 19.34
CA HIS A 357 -5.06 -4.09 19.48
C HIS A 357 -4.70 -4.18 20.97
N TYR A 358 -4.30 -5.38 21.40
CA TYR A 358 -3.75 -5.63 22.72
C TYR A 358 -2.23 -5.63 22.61
N LEU A 359 -1.55 -4.69 23.25
CA LEU A 359 -0.10 -4.63 23.34
C LEU A 359 0.31 -5.09 24.75
N PHE A 360 1.11 -6.16 24.84
CA PHE A 360 1.64 -6.69 26.11
C PHE A 360 3.04 -6.16 26.34
N LYS A 361 3.20 -5.39 27.41
CA LYS A 361 4.45 -4.72 27.78
C LYS A 361 5.53 -5.72 28.26
N HIS A 362 6.76 -5.28 28.32
CA HIS A 362 7.90 -5.95 28.99
C HIS A 362 8.20 -7.39 28.53
N LYS A 363 7.94 -7.70 27.27
CA LYS A 363 8.15 -9.05 26.71
C LYS A 363 9.58 -9.54 26.89
N SER A 364 10.60 -8.76 26.48
CA SER A 364 12.01 -9.15 26.53
C SER A 364 12.50 -9.30 27.98
N ASP A 365 12.14 -8.34 28.84
CA ASP A 365 12.59 -8.33 30.20
C ASP A 365 12.05 -9.51 31.00
N LEU A 366 10.73 -9.76 30.91
CA LEU A 366 10.09 -10.84 31.63
C LEU A 366 10.47 -12.23 31.10
N GLN A 367 10.50 -12.44 29.78
CA GLN A 367 10.81 -13.77 29.24
C GLN A 367 12.24 -14.23 29.54
N ASN A 368 13.20 -13.33 29.68
CA ASN A 368 14.61 -13.67 29.98
C ASN A 368 14.77 -14.35 31.36
N GLU A 369 13.84 -14.12 32.30
CA GLU A 369 13.86 -14.73 33.61
C GLU A 369 13.25 -16.14 33.60
N PHE A 370 12.27 -16.41 32.75
CA PHE A 370 11.48 -17.65 32.75
C PHE A 370 11.90 -18.66 31.68
N GLY A 371 12.36 -18.18 30.54
CA GLY A 371 12.85 -19.06 29.47
C GLY A 371 12.78 -18.42 28.10
N LYS A 372 13.65 -18.91 27.21
CA LYS A 372 13.72 -18.47 25.82
C LYS A 372 12.35 -18.67 25.14
N ASP A 373 11.92 -17.68 24.37
CA ASP A 373 10.67 -17.70 23.59
C ASP A 373 9.35 -17.85 24.43
N ALA A 374 9.41 -17.63 25.76
CA ALA A 374 8.24 -17.79 26.62
C ALA A 374 7.01 -17.02 26.16
N ALA A 375 7.19 -15.76 25.77
CA ALA A 375 6.08 -14.93 25.25
C ALA A 375 5.52 -15.50 23.93
N LYS A 376 6.39 -15.90 22.99
CA LYS A 376 5.95 -16.50 21.73
C LYS A 376 5.14 -17.78 21.98
N ILE A 377 5.66 -18.69 22.81
CA ILE A 377 4.99 -19.95 23.14
C ILE A 377 3.63 -19.71 23.81
N LEU A 378 3.55 -18.73 24.73
CA LEU A 378 2.30 -18.38 25.41
C LEU A 378 1.25 -17.84 24.42
N HIS A 379 1.66 -16.94 23.52
CA HIS A 379 0.78 -16.41 22.47
C HIS A 379 0.35 -17.51 21.49
N ASP A 380 1.25 -18.44 21.13
CA ASP A 380 0.91 -19.59 20.28
C ASP A 380 -0.10 -20.52 20.94
N CYS A 381 -0.01 -20.75 22.27
CA CYS A 381 -1.01 -21.50 23.04
C CYS A 381 -2.38 -20.83 22.99
N PHE A 382 -2.44 -19.50 23.18
CA PHE A 382 -3.68 -18.75 23.07
C PHE A 382 -4.25 -18.81 21.64
N GLY A 383 -3.41 -18.63 20.63
CA GLY A 383 -3.79 -18.74 19.23
C GLY A 383 -4.35 -20.12 18.87
N GLN A 384 -3.76 -21.20 19.38
CA GLN A 384 -4.29 -22.56 19.20
C GLN A 384 -5.67 -22.72 19.85
N ARG A 385 -5.84 -22.20 21.07
CA ARG A 385 -7.15 -22.22 21.75
C ARG A 385 -8.20 -21.47 20.97
N MET A 386 -7.88 -20.28 20.49
CA MET A 386 -8.81 -19.47 19.70
C MET A 386 -9.19 -20.14 18.37
N LYS A 387 -8.30 -20.94 17.77
CA LYS A 387 -8.57 -21.72 16.55
C LYS A 387 -9.28 -23.04 16.80
N SER A 388 -9.53 -23.46 18.05
CA SER A 388 -10.23 -24.70 18.33
C SER A 388 -11.68 -24.65 17.83
N GLU A 389 -12.22 -25.76 17.33
CA GLU A 389 -13.59 -25.85 16.79
C GLU A 389 -14.64 -25.34 17.80
N LYS A 390 -14.45 -25.67 19.07
CA LYS A 390 -15.35 -25.22 20.15
C LYS A 390 -15.41 -23.68 20.23
N ILE A 391 -14.28 -23.01 20.16
CA ILE A 391 -14.21 -21.54 20.24
C ILE A 391 -14.68 -20.93 18.92
N GLN A 392 -14.25 -21.48 17.78
CA GLN A 392 -14.68 -21.00 16.47
C GLN A 392 -16.21 -21.02 16.30
N ASN A 393 -16.88 -22.05 16.78
CA ASN A 393 -18.34 -22.10 16.77
C ASN A 393 -19.01 -21.00 17.62
N GLN A 394 -18.30 -20.45 18.60
CA GLN A 394 -18.82 -19.36 19.45
C GLN A 394 -18.55 -17.98 18.86
N ILE A 395 -17.40 -17.80 18.19
CA ILE A 395 -16.96 -16.48 17.66
C ILE A 395 -17.36 -16.25 16.21
N SER A 396 -17.56 -17.31 15.40
CA SER A 396 -17.96 -17.18 14.00
C SER A 396 -19.20 -16.30 13.77
N PRO A 397 -20.24 -16.36 14.66
CA PRO A 397 -21.38 -15.45 14.50
C PRO A 397 -21.05 -13.97 14.65
N PHE A 398 -19.93 -13.62 15.30
CA PHE A 398 -19.51 -12.23 15.45
C PHE A 398 -18.74 -11.73 14.23
N GLY A 399 -18.26 -12.64 13.36
CA GLY A 399 -17.44 -12.30 12.19
C GLY A 399 -16.07 -11.70 12.54
N PHE A 400 -15.50 -12.08 13.71
CA PHE A 400 -14.22 -11.57 14.16
C PHE A 400 -13.07 -12.43 13.66
N THR A 401 -12.00 -11.78 13.24
CA THR A 401 -10.71 -12.39 12.92
C THR A 401 -9.70 -12.09 14.03
N PHE A 402 -8.89 -13.07 14.35
CA PHE A 402 -7.87 -12.99 15.39
C PHE A 402 -6.50 -13.26 14.83
N THR A 403 -5.55 -12.39 15.17
CA THR A 403 -4.14 -12.57 14.87
C THR A 403 -3.33 -12.44 16.14
N VAL A 404 -2.51 -13.44 16.42
CA VAL A 404 -1.73 -13.54 17.65
C VAL A 404 -0.26 -13.70 17.27
N ASN A 405 0.58 -12.72 17.59
CA ASN A 405 2.01 -12.71 17.29
C ASN A 405 2.30 -13.21 15.87
N ASP A 406 1.95 -12.42 14.89
CA ASP A 406 2.02 -12.77 13.48
C ASP A 406 3.32 -13.38 13.05
N ASN A 407 3.20 -14.20 12.03
CA ASN A 407 4.29 -14.63 11.22
C ASN A 407 5.02 -13.40 10.61
N PRO A 408 6.35 -13.27 10.77
CA PRO A 408 7.17 -12.20 10.20
C PRO A 408 7.12 -12.06 8.66
N TRP A 409 6.35 -12.90 7.99
CA TRP A 409 6.30 -12.97 6.53
C TRP A 409 5.18 -12.18 5.88
N ILE A 410 4.46 -11.31 6.60
CA ILE A 410 3.64 -10.29 5.93
C ILE A 410 4.61 -9.20 5.42
N PRO A 411 4.94 -9.15 4.12
CA PRO A 411 6.09 -8.37 3.63
C PRO A 411 5.97 -6.86 3.80
N MET A 412 4.81 -6.36 4.20
CA MET A 412 4.50 -4.93 4.26
C MET A 412 4.33 -4.40 5.69
N ASP A 413 4.18 -5.27 6.70
CA ASP A 413 3.82 -4.88 8.07
C ASP A 413 4.80 -5.39 9.14
N ASN A 414 6.10 -5.21 8.94
CA ASN A 414 7.12 -5.45 9.99
C ASN A 414 6.91 -4.60 11.26
N ILE A 415 5.90 -3.73 11.28
CA ILE A 415 5.59 -2.87 12.42
C ILE A 415 5.20 -3.67 13.68
N TYR A 416 4.62 -4.86 13.50
CA TYR A 416 4.18 -5.70 14.63
C TYR A 416 5.28 -6.59 15.21
N LEU A 417 6.40 -6.72 14.54
CA LEU A 417 7.53 -7.50 15.04
C LEU A 417 8.36 -6.62 15.96
N HIS A 418 8.19 -6.81 17.25
CA HIS A 418 8.95 -6.08 18.25
C HIS A 418 9.47 -7.00 19.36
N ASP A 419 10.71 -6.76 19.78
CA ASP A 419 11.31 -7.56 20.85
C ASP A 419 10.72 -7.23 22.22
N ASP A 420 10.27 -5.97 22.42
CA ASP A 420 9.86 -5.45 23.73
C ASP A 420 8.40 -5.68 24.06
N PHE A 421 7.53 -5.98 23.08
CA PHE A 421 6.12 -6.28 23.33
C PHE A 421 5.59 -7.47 22.53
N GLY A 422 4.57 -8.14 23.09
CA GLY A 422 3.74 -9.08 22.36
C GLY A 422 2.41 -8.45 21.98
N TYR A 423 1.61 -9.09 21.11
CA TYR A 423 0.32 -8.51 20.73
C TYR A 423 -0.74 -9.53 20.31
N ILE A 424 -2.00 -9.09 20.41
CA ILE A 424 -3.16 -9.70 19.78
C ILE A 424 -3.89 -8.62 18.99
N ARG A 425 -4.29 -8.94 17.76
CA ARG A 425 -5.17 -8.11 16.94
C ARG A 425 -6.52 -8.77 16.77
N VAL A 426 -7.57 -7.98 16.81
CA VAL A 426 -8.94 -8.42 16.55
C VAL A 426 -9.61 -7.44 15.61
N GLU A 427 -10.25 -7.95 14.58
CA GLU A 427 -10.98 -7.15 13.61
C GLU A 427 -12.31 -7.81 13.28
N GLY A 428 -13.35 -7.01 13.03
CA GLY A 428 -14.66 -7.49 12.64
C GLY A 428 -15.68 -6.35 12.48
N LEU A 429 -16.96 -6.69 12.36
CA LEU A 429 -18.03 -5.70 12.28
C LEU A 429 -18.36 -5.15 13.66
N ALA A 430 -18.46 -3.83 13.78
CA ALA A 430 -18.77 -3.14 15.03
C ALA A 430 -20.19 -3.45 15.56
N ASP A 431 -21.12 -3.85 14.69
CA ASP A 431 -22.48 -4.26 15.09
C ASP A 431 -22.47 -5.38 16.16
N ASN A 432 -21.43 -6.20 16.17
CA ASN A 432 -21.26 -7.29 17.12
C ASN A 432 -20.29 -6.96 18.29
N MET A 433 -19.87 -5.70 18.39
CA MET A 433 -18.81 -5.27 19.31
C MET A 433 -19.09 -5.66 20.78
N ASN A 434 -20.29 -5.40 21.28
CA ASN A 434 -20.63 -5.67 22.68
C ASN A 434 -20.46 -7.15 23.05
N SER A 435 -21.04 -8.04 22.26
CA SER A 435 -20.96 -9.49 22.49
C SER A 435 -19.56 -10.03 22.22
N GLY A 436 -18.90 -9.51 21.19
CA GLY A 436 -17.55 -9.95 20.77
C GLY A 436 -16.48 -9.54 21.77
N ILE A 437 -16.47 -8.29 22.23
CA ILE A 437 -15.52 -7.82 23.25
C ILE A 437 -15.77 -8.54 24.59
N GLY A 438 -17.03 -8.71 25.00
CA GLY A 438 -17.35 -9.48 26.21
C GLY A 438 -16.80 -10.92 26.15
N PHE A 439 -16.93 -11.59 25.00
CA PHE A 439 -16.34 -12.91 24.79
C PHE A 439 -14.80 -12.87 24.88
N LEU A 440 -14.16 -11.89 24.26
CA LEU A 440 -12.70 -11.73 24.25
C LEU A 440 -12.14 -11.48 25.64
N ASN A 441 -12.76 -10.56 26.38
CA ASN A 441 -12.35 -10.23 27.74
C ASN A 441 -12.42 -11.47 28.61
N ASN A 442 -13.51 -12.26 28.48
CA ASN A 442 -13.64 -13.53 29.21
C ASN A 442 -12.58 -14.56 28.77
N ALA A 443 -12.34 -14.72 27.48
CA ALA A 443 -11.34 -15.64 26.97
C ALA A 443 -9.92 -15.28 27.43
N PHE A 444 -9.61 -13.98 27.49
CA PHE A 444 -8.33 -13.45 27.95
C PHE A 444 -8.17 -13.70 29.47
N MET A 445 -9.15 -13.27 30.28
CA MET A 445 -9.09 -13.34 31.75
C MET A 445 -9.00 -14.77 32.28
N ASN A 446 -9.60 -15.72 31.58
CA ASN A 446 -9.62 -17.12 31.98
C ASN A 446 -8.59 -17.99 31.23
N PHE A 447 -7.62 -17.36 30.55
CA PHE A 447 -6.62 -18.09 29.80
C PHE A 447 -5.52 -18.64 30.72
N ILE A 448 -5.48 -19.96 30.84
CA ILE A 448 -4.36 -20.71 31.40
C ILE A 448 -3.96 -21.72 30.32
N PRO A 449 -2.73 -21.69 29.77
CA PRO A 449 -2.31 -22.68 28.79
C PRO A 449 -2.35 -24.09 29.34
N SER A 450 -2.84 -25.05 28.56
CA SER A 450 -2.77 -26.45 28.89
C SER A 450 -1.42 -27.07 28.52
N GLN A 451 -1.08 -28.21 29.13
CA GLN A 451 0.12 -28.97 28.78
C GLN A 451 0.12 -29.33 27.28
N GLU A 452 -1.02 -29.75 26.72
CA GLU A 452 -1.14 -30.11 25.30
C GLU A 452 -0.89 -28.92 24.38
N GLU A 453 -1.38 -27.71 24.70
CA GLU A 453 -1.13 -26.49 23.95
C GLU A 453 0.35 -26.11 24.01
N TYR A 454 0.97 -26.22 25.18
CA TYR A 454 2.40 -26.01 25.37
C TYR A 454 3.24 -26.97 24.52
N ASP A 455 2.94 -28.28 24.61
CA ASP A 455 3.71 -29.30 23.86
C ASP A 455 3.64 -29.06 22.34
N LYS A 456 2.47 -28.65 21.84
CA LYS A 456 2.28 -28.30 20.43
C LYS A 456 3.01 -27.01 20.05
N ALA A 457 2.94 -25.98 20.91
CA ALA A 457 3.60 -24.69 20.62
C ALA A 457 5.13 -24.78 20.72
N ASN A 458 5.64 -25.60 21.63
CA ASN A 458 7.07 -25.81 21.88
C ASN A 458 7.68 -26.91 20.98
N ALA A 459 6.86 -27.65 20.23
CA ALA A 459 7.37 -28.65 19.29
C ALA A 459 8.28 -27.99 18.23
N PRO A 460 9.42 -28.63 17.87
CA PRO A 460 10.25 -28.13 16.78
C PRO A 460 9.37 -27.96 15.53
N SER A 461 9.28 -26.73 15.02
CA SER A 461 8.51 -26.47 13.81
C SER A 461 9.12 -27.29 12.67
N HIS A 462 8.43 -28.33 12.25
CA HIS A 462 8.71 -29.05 11.01
C HIS A 462 8.19 -28.21 9.82
N SER A 463 8.48 -26.92 9.80
CA SER A 463 8.35 -26.13 8.59
C SER A 463 9.45 -26.62 7.66
N GLY A 464 9.09 -27.66 6.90
CA GLY A 464 9.94 -28.28 5.89
C GLY A 464 10.26 -27.37 4.72
N TYR A 465 10.90 -26.27 4.97
CA TYR A 465 11.81 -25.65 4.03
C TYR A 465 13.24 -25.94 4.52
N GLY A 466 13.56 -27.22 4.58
CA GLY A 466 14.92 -27.72 4.53
C GLY A 466 15.52 -27.52 3.14
N GLY A 467 15.46 -26.33 2.60
CA GLY A 467 16.49 -25.88 1.68
C GLY A 467 17.74 -25.83 2.54
N MET A 468 18.80 -26.53 2.14
CA MET A 468 20.13 -26.38 2.71
C MET A 468 20.40 -24.88 2.83
N SER A 469 20.19 -24.32 4.01
CA SER A 469 20.70 -23.03 4.39
C SER A 469 22.21 -23.24 4.43
N HIS A 470 22.88 -22.98 3.33
CA HIS A 470 24.30 -22.70 3.40
C HIS A 470 24.40 -21.51 4.35
N LYS A 471 24.85 -21.76 5.59
CA LYS A 471 25.17 -20.69 6.53
C LYS A 471 26.13 -19.77 5.79
N ASN A 472 25.69 -18.57 5.52
CA ASN A 472 26.58 -17.56 4.95
C ASN A 472 27.45 -17.05 6.10
N THR A 473 28.54 -17.76 6.36
CA THR A 473 29.48 -17.52 7.46
C THR A 473 30.00 -16.08 7.43
N ALA A 474 30.29 -15.58 6.25
CA ALA A 474 30.77 -14.20 6.07
C ALA A 474 29.72 -13.17 6.53
N LYS A 475 28.45 -13.37 6.20
CA LYS A 475 27.35 -12.48 6.63
C LYS A 475 27.10 -12.58 8.14
N GLU A 476 27.18 -13.76 8.71
CA GLU A 476 27.02 -13.97 10.15
C GLU A 476 28.18 -13.31 10.92
N THR A 477 29.42 -13.51 10.49
CA THR A 477 30.61 -12.83 11.05
C THR A 477 30.44 -11.31 10.96
N PHE A 478 30.06 -10.82 9.80
CA PHE A 478 29.80 -9.38 9.59
C PHE A 478 28.75 -8.81 10.56
N ASN A 479 27.59 -9.45 10.68
CA ASN A 479 26.54 -9.01 11.59
C ASN A 479 27.03 -8.99 13.05
N ASN A 480 27.70 -10.04 13.48
CA ASN A 480 28.25 -10.14 14.83
C ASN A 480 29.28 -9.02 15.13
N LEU A 481 30.08 -8.67 14.14
CA LEU A 481 31.07 -7.58 14.28
C LEU A 481 30.38 -6.22 14.37
N VAL A 482 29.35 -5.97 13.55
CA VAL A 482 28.56 -4.73 13.59
C VAL A 482 27.83 -4.61 14.93
N ASP A 483 27.12 -5.65 15.35
CA ASP A 483 26.38 -5.68 16.60
C ASP A 483 27.29 -5.46 17.81
N ALA A 484 28.47 -6.06 17.81
CA ALA A 484 29.46 -5.88 18.87
C ALA A 484 29.97 -4.43 19.01
N GLN A 485 29.89 -3.63 17.94
CA GLN A 485 30.30 -2.22 17.98
C GLN A 485 29.14 -1.29 18.34
N ILE A 486 27.92 -1.64 17.96
CA ILE A 486 26.73 -0.81 18.15
C ILE A 486 26.05 -1.13 19.48
N TYR A 487 26.00 -2.43 19.87
CA TYR A 487 25.32 -2.95 21.05
C TYR A 487 26.28 -3.62 22.05
N PRO A 488 27.14 -2.89 22.72
CA PRO A 488 28.21 -3.50 23.54
C PRO A 488 27.69 -4.31 24.73
N GLU A 489 26.48 -4.05 25.23
CA GLU A 489 25.92 -4.76 26.39
C GLU A 489 25.30 -6.12 26.06
N GLN A 490 25.12 -6.45 24.78
CA GLN A 490 24.64 -7.79 24.41
C GLN A 490 25.67 -8.91 24.69
N LYS A 491 26.93 -8.55 24.87
CA LYS A 491 28.02 -9.53 25.14
C LYS A 491 27.89 -10.20 26.51
N ASP A 492 27.22 -9.60 27.47
CA ASP A 492 27.14 -10.10 28.85
C ASP A 492 25.77 -10.66 29.25
N LYS A 493 24.82 -10.74 28.27
CA LYS A 493 23.52 -11.36 28.53
C LYS A 493 23.68 -12.86 28.75
N LYS A 494 23.32 -13.34 29.95
CA LYS A 494 23.20 -14.77 30.21
C LYS A 494 22.14 -15.33 29.26
N GLU A 495 22.42 -16.51 28.69
CA GLU A 495 21.38 -17.21 27.91
C GLU A 495 20.17 -17.48 28.83
N PRO A 496 18.93 -17.18 28.37
CA PRO A 496 17.74 -17.51 29.10
C PRO A 496 17.69 -19.01 29.42
N PRO A 497 17.12 -19.43 30.56
CA PRO A 497 16.96 -20.84 30.87
C PRO A 497 16.08 -21.53 29.82
N GLN A 498 16.18 -22.85 29.75
CA GLN A 498 15.28 -23.63 28.90
C GLN A 498 13.84 -23.51 29.46
N LEU A 499 12.89 -23.17 28.58
CA LEU A 499 11.49 -23.03 28.93
C LEU A 499 10.90 -24.41 29.31
N THR A 500 10.25 -24.49 30.46
CA THR A 500 9.41 -25.62 30.88
C THR A 500 7.95 -25.18 30.94
N TYR A 501 7.03 -26.14 31.02
CA TYR A 501 5.62 -25.84 31.21
C TYR A 501 5.33 -25.06 32.51
N GLU A 502 5.99 -25.45 33.60
CA GLU A 502 5.88 -24.79 34.91
C GLU A 502 6.40 -23.34 34.84
N SER A 503 7.52 -23.12 34.15
CA SER A 503 8.05 -21.77 33.94
C SER A 503 7.17 -20.93 33.00
N LEU A 504 6.51 -21.55 32.00
CA LEU A 504 5.51 -20.87 31.18
C LEU A 504 4.27 -20.44 32.01
N LEU A 505 3.78 -21.28 32.91
CA LEU A 505 2.68 -20.91 33.81
C LEU A 505 3.07 -19.76 34.76
N ALA A 506 4.30 -19.78 35.26
CA ALA A 506 4.82 -18.70 36.09
C ALA A 506 4.99 -17.41 35.31
N PHE A 507 5.49 -17.49 34.05
CA PHE A 507 5.57 -16.38 33.14
C PHE A 507 4.18 -15.78 32.84
N ALA A 508 3.19 -16.62 32.52
CA ALA A 508 1.83 -16.18 32.22
C ALA A 508 1.21 -15.35 33.36
N LYS A 509 1.47 -15.70 34.62
CA LYS A 509 0.97 -14.95 35.78
C LYS A 509 1.50 -13.50 35.88
N ASN A 510 2.66 -13.24 35.30
CA ASN A 510 3.27 -11.92 35.33
C ASN A 510 3.08 -11.14 34.01
N TYR A 511 2.96 -11.86 32.92
CA TYR A 511 2.93 -11.27 31.59
C TYR A 511 1.50 -11.16 31.02
N TRP A 512 0.67 -12.19 31.22
CA TRP A 512 -0.68 -12.27 30.67
C TRP A 512 -1.71 -11.72 31.66
N THR A 513 -1.59 -10.43 31.94
CA THR A 513 -2.42 -9.72 32.91
C THR A 513 -2.98 -8.43 32.29
N PRO A 514 -4.18 -8.00 32.68
CA PRO A 514 -4.75 -6.75 32.16
C PRO A 514 -3.86 -5.52 32.39
N ASP A 515 -3.25 -5.39 33.55
CA ASP A 515 -2.36 -4.29 33.94
C ASP A 515 -1.05 -4.26 33.13
N ASN A 516 -0.65 -5.41 32.54
CA ASN A 516 0.46 -5.48 31.58
C ASN A 516 0.03 -5.17 30.14
N ALA A 517 -1.23 -4.85 29.89
CA ALA A 517 -1.74 -4.60 28.55
C ALA A 517 -2.10 -3.12 28.32
N ILE A 518 -1.76 -2.64 27.12
CA ILE A 518 -2.35 -1.44 26.53
C ILE A 518 -3.34 -1.91 25.49
N ILE A 519 -4.61 -1.61 25.67
CA ILE A 519 -5.67 -1.96 24.74
C ILE A 519 -6.04 -0.72 23.94
N THR A 520 -5.99 -0.82 22.64
CA THR A 520 -6.44 0.26 21.76
C THR A 520 -7.60 -0.23 20.92
N VAL A 521 -8.71 0.49 20.98
CA VAL A 521 -9.93 0.21 20.21
C VAL A 521 -10.19 1.33 19.23
N VAL A 522 -10.40 0.98 17.97
CA VAL A 522 -10.88 1.89 16.93
C VAL A 522 -12.19 1.33 16.39
N SER A 523 -13.26 2.09 16.53
CA SER A 523 -14.62 1.67 16.15
C SER A 523 -15.50 2.86 15.78
N PRO A 524 -16.66 2.68 15.15
CA PRO A 524 -17.60 3.78 14.89
C PRO A 524 -18.25 4.35 16.15
N ASP A 525 -18.21 3.61 17.25
CA ASP A 525 -18.82 4.03 18.52
C ASP A 525 -18.00 5.10 19.25
N SER A 526 -18.67 5.81 20.14
CA SER A 526 -17.99 6.80 20.98
C SER A 526 -17.00 6.16 21.93
N PRO A 527 -15.90 6.84 22.29
CA PRO A 527 -14.94 6.35 23.27
C PRO A 527 -15.57 5.98 24.61
N GLU A 528 -16.60 6.70 25.05
CA GLU A 528 -17.31 6.44 26.30
C GLU A 528 -18.06 5.10 26.26
N ASN A 529 -18.72 4.77 25.13
CA ASN A 529 -19.38 3.48 24.96
C ASN A 529 -18.36 2.34 24.94
N VAL A 530 -17.23 2.53 24.24
CA VAL A 530 -16.14 1.56 24.21
C VAL A 530 -15.60 1.34 25.62
N ASN A 531 -15.39 2.40 26.41
CA ASN A 531 -14.90 2.29 27.78
C ASN A 531 -15.80 1.41 28.68
N GLN A 532 -17.11 1.52 28.52
CA GLN A 532 -18.05 0.71 29.28
C GLN A 532 -17.89 -0.82 29.05
N LEU A 533 -17.40 -1.22 27.86
CA LEU A 533 -17.18 -2.64 27.53
C LEU A 533 -15.97 -3.24 28.25
N PHE A 534 -15.10 -2.41 28.79
CA PHE A 534 -13.90 -2.81 29.53
C PHE A 534 -13.98 -2.48 31.02
N ALA A 535 -15.13 -2.01 31.52
CA ALA A 535 -15.29 -1.61 32.92
C ALA A 535 -14.94 -2.73 33.90
N ASP A 536 -15.25 -3.99 33.56
CA ASP A 536 -14.97 -5.16 34.40
C ASP A 536 -13.71 -5.93 33.92
N PHE A 537 -12.87 -5.32 33.08
CA PHE A 537 -11.71 -6.00 32.53
C PHE A 537 -10.48 -5.81 33.39
N GLY A 538 -10.32 -6.70 34.34
CA GLY A 538 -9.11 -6.82 35.12
C GLY A 538 -9.32 -6.61 36.64
N PRO A 539 -8.38 -7.11 37.47
CA PRO A 539 -8.34 -6.83 38.90
C PRO A 539 -7.93 -5.36 39.16
N GLU A 540 -8.26 -4.85 40.32
CA GLU A 540 -7.77 -3.57 40.82
C GLU A 540 -6.27 -3.68 41.15
N THR A 541 -5.41 -3.23 40.25
CA THR A 541 -3.95 -3.21 40.39
C THR A 541 -3.39 -1.86 39.90
N GLU A 542 -2.25 -1.46 40.45
CA GLU A 542 -1.54 -0.29 39.96
C GLU A 542 -1.00 -0.55 38.56
N GLN A 543 -1.20 0.41 37.66
CA GLN A 543 -0.70 0.32 36.29
C GLN A 543 0.77 0.73 36.21
N ASP A 544 1.60 -0.11 35.62
CA ASP A 544 2.97 0.24 35.26
C ASP A 544 3.04 0.74 33.82
N LEU A 545 3.04 2.05 33.65
CA LEU A 545 3.24 2.74 32.37
C LEU A 545 4.70 3.10 32.12
N THR A 546 5.65 2.55 32.88
CA THR A 546 7.08 2.84 32.72
C THR A 546 7.51 2.45 31.29
N PRO A 547 8.04 3.38 30.50
CA PRO A 547 8.58 3.05 29.19
C PRO A 547 9.65 1.97 29.28
N PRO A 548 9.82 1.13 28.23
CA PRO A 548 10.85 0.11 28.23
C PRO A 548 12.23 0.71 28.46
N LYS A 549 13.08 -0.03 29.18
CA LYS A 549 14.46 0.40 29.45
C LYS A 549 15.15 0.74 28.14
N GLU A 550 15.88 1.87 28.14
CA GLU A 550 16.66 2.27 26.99
C GLU A 550 17.73 1.22 26.69
N GLN A 551 17.74 0.67 25.47
CA GLN A 551 18.87 -0.11 25.00
C GLN A 551 20.10 0.79 24.92
N LEU A 552 21.20 0.39 25.53
CA LEU A 552 22.43 1.16 25.49
C LEU A 552 23.15 0.89 24.15
N TYR A 553 23.27 1.97 23.38
CA TYR A 553 24.01 2.00 22.13
C TYR A 553 25.36 2.68 22.36
N SER A 554 26.42 2.16 21.75
CA SER A 554 27.77 2.74 21.91
C SER A 554 27.92 4.06 21.15
N LEU A 555 28.31 5.11 21.87
CA LEU A 555 28.90 6.29 21.22
C LEU A 555 30.40 6.05 21.08
N ASN A 556 30.89 5.86 19.87
CA ASN A 556 32.29 5.59 19.64
C ASN A 556 33.17 6.78 20.03
N THR A 557 34.07 6.53 20.96
CA THR A 557 35.06 7.53 21.39
C THR A 557 36.33 7.51 20.53
N LYS A 558 36.53 6.44 19.74
CA LYS A 558 37.66 6.26 18.82
C LYS A 558 37.18 5.70 17.51
N ALA A 559 37.90 5.99 16.42
CA ALA A 559 37.67 5.32 15.14
C ALA A 559 37.98 3.83 15.24
N VAL A 560 37.17 3.01 14.63
CA VAL A 560 37.32 1.54 14.58
C VAL A 560 37.38 1.13 13.12
N ALA A 561 38.41 0.33 12.78
CA ALA A 561 38.51 -0.32 11.46
C ALA A 561 38.73 -1.80 11.68
N ILE A 562 37.86 -2.63 11.19
CA ILE A 562 37.91 -4.09 11.25
C ILE A 562 37.85 -4.63 9.83
N GLU A 563 38.81 -5.48 9.48
CA GLU A 563 38.79 -6.22 8.21
C GLU A 563 39.04 -7.68 8.52
N GLU A 564 38.11 -8.55 8.07
CA GLU A 564 38.21 -10.00 8.24
C GLU A 564 37.96 -10.74 6.92
N ASP A 565 38.57 -11.91 6.79
CA ASP A 565 38.37 -12.82 5.68
C ASP A 565 37.16 -13.73 5.99
N GLY A 566 36.10 -13.57 5.23
CA GLY A 566 34.88 -14.36 5.37
C GLY A 566 34.77 -15.53 4.39
N GLY A 567 35.69 -15.62 3.41
CA GLY A 567 35.76 -16.73 2.46
C GLY A 567 34.53 -16.90 1.57
N GLY A 568 33.94 -15.82 1.04
CA GLY A 568 32.74 -15.87 0.27
C GLY A 568 32.82 -15.19 -1.11
N ALA A 569 31.82 -15.45 -1.97
CA ALA A 569 31.67 -14.75 -3.27
C ALA A 569 31.21 -13.31 -3.11
N GLN A 570 30.82 -12.89 -1.92
CA GLN A 570 30.31 -11.57 -1.60
C GLN A 570 30.98 -11.02 -0.35
N SER A 571 31.46 -9.78 -0.42
CA SER A 571 31.96 -9.02 0.70
C SER A 571 30.88 -8.19 1.33
N TYR A 572 30.96 -7.95 2.64
CA TYR A 572 30.01 -7.15 3.41
C TYR A 572 30.67 -5.93 4.00
N LEU A 573 30.05 -4.77 3.83
CA LEU A 573 30.59 -3.49 4.22
C LEU A 573 29.65 -2.77 5.19
N PHE A 574 30.20 -2.26 6.27
CA PHE A 574 29.54 -1.29 7.15
C PHE A 574 30.46 -0.10 7.36
N TRP A 575 29.89 1.08 7.25
CA TRP A 575 30.55 2.30 7.68
C TRP A 575 29.51 3.19 8.36
N GLY A 576 29.85 3.74 9.52
CA GLY A 576 28.90 4.59 10.23
C GLY A 576 29.44 5.18 11.50
N PHE A 577 28.62 6.02 12.13
CA PHE A 577 28.90 6.65 13.42
C PHE A 577 27.59 7.01 14.11
N MET A 578 27.63 7.10 15.44
CA MET A 578 26.48 7.42 16.24
C MET A 578 26.64 8.80 16.93
N LYS A 579 25.54 9.53 17.03
CA LYS A 579 25.46 10.85 17.70
C LYS A 579 24.32 10.88 18.68
N GLU A 580 24.50 11.54 19.82
CA GLU A 580 23.37 12.04 20.61
C GLU A 580 22.69 13.19 19.87
N ILE A 581 21.36 13.19 19.92
CA ILE A 581 20.55 14.20 19.23
C ILE A 581 19.56 14.86 20.18
N ASP A 582 19.19 16.08 19.87
CA ASP A 582 18.04 16.75 20.49
C ASP A 582 16.76 16.12 19.91
N PRO A 583 15.81 15.65 20.73
CA PRO A 583 14.55 15.06 20.23
C PRO A 583 13.80 15.94 19.23
N LYS A 584 13.85 17.26 19.38
CA LYS A 584 13.23 18.20 18.43
C LYS A 584 13.85 18.19 17.02
N ASP A 585 15.05 17.65 16.86
CA ASP A 585 15.74 17.54 15.59
C ASP A 585 15.36 16.25 14.81
N LYS A 586 14.60 15.32 15.43
CA LYS A 586 14.18 14.06 14.81
C LYS A 586 13.49 14.25 13.44
N PRO A 587 12.50 15.15 13.27
CA PRO A 587 11.87 15.36 11.96
C PRO A 587 12.87 15.83 10.90
N ALA A 588 13.72 16.78 11.22
CA ALA A 588 14.72 17.31 10.28
C ALA A 588 15.81 16.27 9.95
N LEU A 589 16.20 15.43 10.90
CA LEU A 589 17.12 14.29 10.66
C LEU A 589 16.48 13.20 9.80
N THR A 590 15.17 12.96 9.95
CA THR A 590 14.44 12.06 9.06
C THR A 590 14.42 12.61 7.64
N ALA A 591 14.11 13.87 7.45
CA ALA A 591 14.16 14.52 6.13
C ALA A 591 15.56 14.44 5.51
N LEU A 592 16.60 14.72 6.29
CA LEU A 592 18.00 14.54 5.87
C LEU A 592 18.30 13.08 5.46
N SER A 593 17.81 12.11 6.23
CA SER A 593 17.98 10.68 5.92
C SER A 593 17.37 10.29 4.60
N LEU A 594 16.18 10.80 4.28
CA LEU A 594 15.51 10.54 2.99
C LEU A 594 16.37 11.05 1.82
N ILE A 595 16.86 12.28 1.91
CA ILE A 595 17.72 12.87 0.88
C ILE A 595 19.03 12.08 0.72
N LEU A 596 19.71 11.79 1.83
CA LEU A 596 20.98 11.04 1.79
C LEU A 596 20.78 9.65 1.21
N LYS A 597 19.74 8.94 1.62
CA LYS A 597 19.43 7.60 1.12
C LYS A 597 19.25 7.61 -0.40
N ASP A 598 18.44 8.53 -0.92
CA ASP A 598 18.17 8.61 -2.36
C ASP A 598 19.46 8.87 -3.16
N LYS A 599 20.29 9.79 -2.68
CA LYS A 599 21.56 10.15 -3.34
C LYS A 599 22.62 9.04 -3.25
N ILE A 600 22.77 8.42 -2.09
CA ILE A 600 23.76 7.35 -1.88
C ILE A 600 23.38 6.11 -2.70
N VAL A 601 22.11 5.73 -2.67
CA VAL A 601 21.60 4.59 -3.46
C VAL A 601 21.77 4.88 -4.95
N PHE A 602 21.44 6.08 -5.41
CA PHE A 602 21.62 6.45 -6.81
C PHE A 602 23.09 6.39 -7.24
N ASP A 603 24.01 6.86 -6.40
CA ASP A 603 25.43 6.88 -6.73
C ASP A 603 26.05 5.48 -6.77
N ILE A 604 25.85 4.67 -5.72
CA ILE A 604 26.47 3.35 -5.62
C ILE A 604 25.78 2.33 -6.52
N ARG A 605 24.44 2.34 -6.58
CA ARG A 605 23.67 1.33 -7.30
C ARG A 605 23.44 1.71 -8.75
N GLU A 606 22.90 2.91 -9.04
CA GLU A 606 22.49 3.27 -10.40
C GLU A 606 23.65 3.75 -11.27
N LYS A 607 24.58 4.54 -10.71
CA LYS A 607 25.74 4.99 -11.48
C LYS A 607 26.87 3.97 -11.54
N GLN A 608 27.21 3.35 -10.38
CA GLN A 608 28.40 2.49 -10.29
C GLN A 608 28.05 1.01 -10.47
N GLY A 609 26.78 0.59 -10.28
CA GLY A 609 26.36 -0.82 -10.39
C GLY A 609 26.98 -1.76 -9.34
N MET A 610 27.41 -1.20 -8.20
CA MET A 610 28.23 -1.93 -7.22
C MET A 610 27.44 -2.53 -6.06
N ALA A 611 26.13 -2.29 -5.95
CA ALA A 611 25.27 -2.87 -4.93
C ALA A 611 23.86 -3.13 -5.47
N TYR A 612 23.22 -4.22 -5.01
CA TYR A 612 21.82 -4.52 -5.35
C TYR A 612 20.86 -4.12 -4.23
N ARG A 613 21.13 -4.58 -3.01
CA ARG A 613 20.37 -4.20 -1.81
C ARG A 613 21.31 -3.51 -0.85
N MET A 614 20.94 -2.34 -0.38
CA MET A 614 21.74 -1.56 0.52
C MET A 614 20.89 -0.79 1.51
N HIS A 615 21.43 -0.60 2.71
CA HIS A 615 20.94 0.36 3.68
C HIS A 615 21.87 1.56 3.70
N ALA A 616 21.32 2.75 3.58
CA ALA A 616 22.05 4.00 3.72
C ALA A 616 21.14 5.06 4.32
N GLY A 617 21.68 5.92 5.18
CA GLY A 617 20.94 7.01 5.78
C GLY A 617 21.14 7.14 7.28
N ILE A 618 20.09 7.60 7.98
CA ILE A 618 20.10 7.88 9.41
C ILE A 618 19.00 7.05 10.07
N SER A 619 19.37 6.18 10.99
CA SER A 619 18.43 5.45 11.85
C SER A 619 18.29 6.20 13.19
N LEU A 620 17.07 6.60 13.53
CA LEU A 620 16.78 7.26 14.81
C LEU A 620 16.49 6.22 15.88
N ILE A 621 17.15 6.37 17.03
CA ILE A 621 17.06 5.45 18.15
C ILE A 621 16.91 6.30 19.41
N LYS A 622 15.67 6.53 19.89
CA LYS A 622 15.38 7.44 21.02
C LYS A 622 16.07 8.81 20.85
N ASN A 623 17.03 9.13 21.73
CA ASN A 623 17.83 10.36 21.69
C ASN A 623 19.15 10.24 20.91
N LYS A 624 19.33 9.17 20.11
CA LYS A 624 20.52 8.92 19.30
C LYS A 624 20.17 8.75 17.83
N ALA A 625 21.14 9.00 16.97
CA ALA A 625 21.05 8.80 15.53
C ALA A 625 22.28 8.04 15.04
N LEU A 626 22.05 6.92 14.37
CA LEU A 626 23.07 6.14 13.67
C LEU A 626 23.10 6.55 12.19
N PHE A 627 24.17 7.20 11.78
CA PHE A 627 24.48 7.49 10.39
C PHE A 627 25.24 6.31 9.82
N SER A 628 24.70 5.61 8.82
CA SER A 628 25.36 4.39 8.34
C SER A 628 25.09 4.06 6.88
N ILE A 629 26.02 3.30 6.31
CA ILE A 629 25.90 2.57 5.06
C ILE A 629 26.21 1.11 5.35
N ASN A 630 25.37 0.21 4.86
CA ASN A 630 25.48 -1.23 5.10
C ASN A 630 24.97 -2.00 3.89
N PHE A 631 25.81 -2.80 3.24
CA PHE A 631 25.43 -3.66 2.13
C PHE A 631 26.45 -4.73 1.79
N GLY A 632 26.03 -5.67 0.94
CA GLY A 632 26.91 -6.65 0.31
C GLY A 632 27.29 -6.23 -1.11
N THR A 633 28.55 -6.47 -1.50
CA THR A 633 29.12 -6.20 -2.82
C THR A 633 30.08 -7.28 -3.25
N ARG A 634 30.55 -7.25 -4.49
CA ARG A 634 31.61 -8.14 -4.95
C ARG A 634 32.96 -7.73 -4.35
N PRO A 635 33.88 -8.68 -4.07
CA PRO A 635 35.15 -8.38 -3.42
C PRO A 635 36.01 -7.32 -4.12
N GLU A 636 36.00 -7.29 -5.45
CA GLU A 636 36.74 -6.31 -6.26
C GLU A 636 36.25 -4.86 -6.10
N ASN A 637 35.04 -4.64 -5.60
CA ASN A 637 34.46 -3.32 -5.42
C ASN A 637 34.85 -2.66 -4.09
N VAL A 638 35.34 -3.45 -3.12
CA VAL A 638 35.60 -2.99 -1.74
C VAL A 638 36.57 -1.81 -1.72
N ASP A 639 37.70 -1.93 -2.41
CA ASP A 639 38.75 -0.92 -2.41
C ASP A 639 38.36 0.37 -3.13
N VAL A 640 37.35 0.32 -3.98
CA VAL A 640 36.76 1.49 -4.64
C VAL A 640 35.71 2.17 -3.76
N LEU A 641 34.90 1.39 -3.02
CA LEU A 641 33.75 1.88 -2.28
C LEU A 641 34.10 2.45 -0.92
N VAL A 642 34.91 1.76 -0.13
CA VAL A 642 35.22 2.14 1.26
C VAL A 642 35.79 3.56 1.37
N PRO A 643 36.69 4.03 0.49
CA PRO A 643 37.19 5.41 0.52
C PRO A 643 36.15 6.49 0.28
N GLN A 644 35.01 6.16 -0.38
CA GLN A 644 33.95 7.10 -0.70
C GLN A 644 32.99 7.35 0.47
N PHE A 645 32.88 6.47 1.43
CA PHE A 645 31.86 6.51 2.49
C PHE A 645 31.88 7.80 3.34
N PRO A 646 33.03 8.35 3.74
CA PRO A 646 33.05 9.62 4.45
C PRO A 646 32.40 10.77 3.69
N ASP A 647 32.53 10.80 2.36
CA ASP A 647 32.00 11.87 1.52
C ASP A 647 30.47 11.84 1.45
N PHE A 648 29.86 10.69 1.57
CA PHE A 648 28.40 10.53 1.61
C PHE A 648 27.74 11.11 2.86
N PHE A 649 28.51 11.37 3.92
CA PHE A 649 28.04 12.06 5.11
C PHE A 649 28.74 13.41 5.29
N SER A 650 28.93 14.12 4.19
CA SER A 650 29.49 15.46 4.18
C SER A 650 28.50 16.50 3.69
N MET A 651 28.75 17.78 3.97
CA MET A 651 27.89 18.89 3.54
C MET A 651 27.82 19.01 2.02
N SER A 652 28.77 18.43 1.26
CA SER A 652 28.75 18.44 -0.20
C SER A 652 27.54 17.72 -0.79
N MET A 653 27.01 16.72 -0.08
CA MET A 653 25.81 15.98 -0.49
C MET A 653 24.55 16.86 -0.58
N LEU A 654 24.58 18.06 0.03
CA LEU A 654 23.45 18.99 0.03
C LEU A 654 23.63 20.20 -0.92
N ASN A 655 24.69 20.22 -1.72
CA ASN A 655 25.00 21.38 -2.56
C ASN A 655 23.96 21.62 -3.67
N ASP A 656 23.42 20.55 -4.24
CA ASP A 656 22.43 20.53 -5.33
C ASP A 656 21.00 20.20 -4.85
N VAL A 657 20.75 20.25 -3.53
CA VAL A 657 19.43 20.02 -2.95
C VAL A 657 18.70 21.34 -2.82
N ASP A 658 17.52 21.42 -3.42
CA ASP A 658 16.58 22.52 -3.33
C ASP A 658 15.32 22.16 -2.51
N GLU A 659 14.46 23.14 -2.28
CA GLU A 659 13.19 22.91 -1.55
C GLU A 659 12.28 21.91 -2.26
N ALA A 660 12.25 21.89 -3.61
CA ALA A 660 11.42 20.98 -4.38
C ALA A 660 11.85 19.51 -4.20
N SER A 661 13.16 19.26 -4.17
CA SER A 661 13.73 17.93 -3.90
C SER A 661 13.41 17.44 -2.50
N LEU A 662 13.49 18.34 -1.50
CA LEU A 662 13.10 18.05 -0.12
C LEU A 662 11.60 17.71 -0.04
N GLU A 663 10.76 18.57 -0.58
CA GLU A 663 9.30 18.40 -0.58
C GLU A 663 8.91 17.07 -1.21
N LYS A 664 9.50 16.73 -2.35
CA LYS A 664 9.27 15.44 -3.03
C LYS A 664 9.60 14.25 -2.12
N SER A 665 10.79 14.23 -1.50
CA SER A 665 11.22 13.12 -0.66
C SER A 665 10.36 13.00 0.61
N VAL A 666 10.02 14.12 1.22
CA VAL A 666 9.15 14.17 2.42
C VAL A 666 7.73 13.72 2.06
N ASN A 667 7.13 14.24 0.98
CA ASN A 667 5.77 13.87 0.57
C ASN A 667 5.67 12.39 0.18
N MET A 668 6.69 11.81 -0.47
CA MET A 668 6.74 10.38 -0.73
C MET A 668 6.77 9.54 0.55
N TYR A 669 7.50 9.99 1.56
CA TYR A 669 7.54 9.31 2.86
C TYR A 669 6.21 9.45 3.60
N LEU A 670 5.69 10.68 3.72
CA LEU A 670 4.41 10.94 4.38
C LEU A 670 3.27 10.16 3.72
N GLY A 671 3.22 10.12 2.38
CA GLY A 671 2.24 9.31 1.66
C GLY A 671 2.27 7.85 2.10
N ARG A 672 3.45 7.21 2.15
CA ARG A 672 3.60 5.83 2.65
C ARG A 672 3.17 5.68 4.10
N MET A 673 3.51 6.65 4.96
CA MET A 673 3.13 6.61 6.38
C MET A 673 1.63 6.80 6.58
N MET A 674 0.99 7.66 5.79
CA MET A 674 -0.47 7.81 5.79
C MET A 674 -1.16 6.51 5.36
N PHE A 675 -0.68 5.84 4.31
CA PHE A 675 -1.22 4.54 3.90
C PHE A 675 -1.22 3.52 5.04
N ARG A 676 -0.12 3.42 5.78
CA ARG A 676 -0.01 2.50 6.92
C ARG A 676 -1.00 2.80 8.04
N ARG A 677 -1.56 4.01 8.11
CA ARG A 677 -2.50 4.45 9.16
C ARG A 677 -3.96 4.51 8.71
N LEU A 678 -4.26 4.03 7.51
CA LEU A 678 -5.64 4.06 7.01
C LEU A 678 -6.52 3.00 7.68
N SER A 679 -6.02 1.79 7.88
CA SER A 679 -6.81 0.76 8.54
C SER A 679 -6.99 1.05 10.03
N SER A 680 -8.18 0.75 10.54
CA SER A 680 -8.50 0.94 11.95
C SER A 680 -7.54 0.17 12.86
N ILE A 681 -7.11 -1.03 12.46
CA ILE A 681 -6.17 -1.83 13.26
C ILE A 681 -4.77 -1.21 13.32
N ASN A 682 -4.29 -0.61 12.22
CA ASN A 682 -3.01 0.07 12.24
C ASN A 682 -3.08 1.38 13.03
N GLN A 683 -4.21 2.09 12.98
CA GLN A 683 -4.42 3.25 13.86
C GLN A 683 -4.36 2.83 15.34
N ALA A 684 -5.02 1.70 15.68
CA ALA A 684 -4.95 1.15 17.03
C ALA A 684 -3.51 0.82 17.42
N TYR A 685 -2.75 0.19 16.52
CA TYR A 685 -1.33 -0.10 16.76
C TYR A 685 -0.52 1.16 17.06
N TYR A 686 -0.57 2.18 16.19
CA TYR A 686 0.27 3.38 16.35
C TYR A 686 -0.04 4.15 17.64
N LEU A 687 -1.30 4.22 18.05
CA LEU A 687 -1.68 4.85 19.32
C LEU A 687 -1.10 4.13 20.53
N GLY A 688 -1.29 2.80 20.60
CA GLY A 688 -0.76 1.98 21.70
C GLY A 688 0.77 1.95 21.72
N HIS A 689 1.40 1.83 20.55
CA HIS A 689 2.85 1.86 20.40
C HIS A 689 3.44 3.20 20.88
N SER A 690 2.86 4.32 20.46
CA SER A 690 3.31 5.65 20.86
C SER A 690 3.17 5.86 22.36
N LEU A 691 2.07 5.43 22.96
CA LEU A 691 1.90 5.50 24.41
C LEU A 691 2.97 4.69 25.13
N TYR A 692 3.26 3.46 24.67
CA TYR A 692 4.23 2.58 25.34
C TYR A 692 5.67 3.08 25.23
N PHE A 693 6.10 3.55 24.07
CA PHE A 693 7.51 3.93 23.84
C PHE A 693 7.83 5.38 24.19
N ASP A 694 6.88 6.29 23.98
CA ASP A 694 7.09 7.73 24.12
C ASP A 694 6.34 8.34 25.32
N GLY A 695 5.43 7.57 25.94
CA GLY A 695 4.57 8.05 27.02
C GLY A 695 3.45 9.00 26.56
N ASP A 696 3.29 9.16 25.24
CA ASP A 696 2.26 10.01 24.65
C ASP A 696 1.68 9.34 23.39
N MET A 697 0.39 9.04 23.40
CA MET A 697 -0.31 8.40 22.27
C MET A 697 -0.31 9.25 20.98
N ASN A 698 -0.06 10.56 21.06
CA ASN A 698 -0.05 11.46 19.92
C ASN A 698 1.35 11.62 19.30
N SER A 699 2.40 11.11 19.90
CA SER A 699 3.80 11.33 19.49
C SER A 699 4.06 10.99 18.02
N ASP A 700 3.43 9.94 17.50
CA ASP A 700 3.54 9.56 16.10
C ASP A 700 2.92 10.60 15.15
N SER A 701 1.73 11.10 15.45
CA SER A 701 1.07 12.14 14.64
C SER A 701 1.81 13.48 14.71
N GLU A 702 2.28 13.87 15.89
CA GLU A 702 3.09 15.07 16.06
C GLU A 702 4.42 15.01 15.30
N PHE A 703 5.04 13.83 15.28
CA PHE A 703 6.24 13.61 14.48
C PHE A 703 5.98 13.78 12.98
N LEU A 704 4.88 13.25 12.44
CA LEU A 704 4.54 13.40 11.02
C LEU A 704 4.23 14.85 10.64
N GLU A 705 3.51 15.57 11.48
CA GLU A 705 3.28 17.01 11.27
C GLU A 705 4.58 17.82 11.38
N GLY A 706 5.43 17.47 12.34
CA GLY A 706 6.77 18.05 12.44
C GLY A 706 7.62 17.81 11.21
N LEU A 707 7.56 16.62 10.62
CA LEU A 707 8.28 16.27 9.40
C LEU A 707 7.76 17.05 8.18
N LYS A 708 6.44 17.22 8.08
CA LYS A 708 5.81 18.02 7.02
C LYS A 708 6.24 19.49 7.06
N ALA A 709 6.51 20.02 8.24
CA ALA A 709 6.92 21.41 8.46
C ALA A 709 8.43 21.65 8.26
N VAL A 710 9.23 20.63 7.99
CA VAL A 710 10.70 20.75 7.85
C VAL A 710 11.08 21.55 6.60
N SER A 711 11.90 22.60 6.79
CA SER A 711 12.50 23.38 5.70
C SER A 711 13.90 22.88 5.33
N LEU A 712 14.38 23.24 4.14
CA LEU A 712 15.77 22.97 3.73
C LEU A 712 16.80 23.61 4.66
N LYS A 713 16.45 24.75 5.28
CA LYS A 713 17.27 25.40 6.31
C LYS A 713 17.45 24.50 7.53
N ASP A 714 16.38 23.79 7.95
CA ASP A 714 16.45 22.85 9.08
C ASP A 714 17.29 21.63 8.72
N VAL A 715 17.13 21.08 7.52
CA VAL A 715 17.97 19.99 7.01
C VAL A 715 19.44 20.37 7.01
N LYS A 716 19.80 21.55 6.48
CA LYS A 716 21.18 22.04 6.48
C LYS A 716 21.71 22.31 7.88
N ARG A 717 20.86 22.77 8.79
CA ARG A 717 21.20 23.01 10.20
C ARG A 717 21.58 21.70 10.92
N VAL A 718 20.74 20.66 10.80
CA VAL A 718 21.00 19.36 11.43
C VAL A 718 22.17 18.64 10.78
N ALA A 719 22.32 18.73 9.46
CA ALA A 719 23.47 18.20 8.75
C ALA A 719 24.79 18.81 9.28
N LYS A 720 24.86 20.15 9.37
CA LYS A 720 26.04 20.83 9.94
C LYS A 720 26.30 20.46 11.40
N LYS A 721 25.24 20.23 12.19
CA LYS A 721 25.34 19.91 13.62
C LYS A 721 25.81 18.46 13.84
N TYR A 722 25.31 17.49 13.04
CA TYR A 722 25.47 16.07 13.35
C TYR A 722 26.33 15.27 12.36
N MET A 723 26.50 15.73 11.10
CA MET A 723 27.27 15.01 10.09
C MET A 723 28.80 15.16 10.23
N ASN A 724 29.28 15.48 11.39
CA ASN A 724 30.72 15.57 11.63
C ASN A 724 31.27 14.22 12.11
N THR A 725 32.00 13.55 11.25
CA THR A 725 32.58 12.21 11.51
C THR A 725 33.98 12.31 12.10
N LYS A 726 34.09 12.24 13.42
CA LYS A 726 35.42 12.15 14.07
C LYS A 726 35.84 10.71 14.34
N ASN A 727 34.91 9.82 14.62
CA ASN A 727 35.17 8.47 15.07
C ASN A 727 34.27 7.47 14.34
N PRO A 728 34.47 7.20 13.03
CA PRO A 728 33.66 6.22 12.30
C PRO A 728 34.01 4.78 12.73
N ILE A 729 33.02 3.92 12.60
CA ILE A 729 33.16 2.47 12.58
C ILE A 729 33.21 2.05 11.11
N SER A 730 34.26 1.34 10.71
CA SER A 730 34.36 0.72 9.39
C SER A 730 34.62 -0.78 9.59
N ILE A 731 33.72 -1.59 9.03
CA ILE A 731 33.81 -3.06 9.10
C ILE A 731 33.71 -3.59 7.69
N THR A 732 34.69 -4.41 7.33
CA THR A 732 34.76 -5.12 6.04
C THR A 732 34.94 -6.60 6.33
N VAL A 733 34.08 -7.44 5.73
CA VAL A 733 34.26 -8.90 5.69
C VAL A 733 34.34 -9.29 4.23
N ARG A 734 35.52 -9.77 3.80
CA ARG A 734 35.79 -10.10 2.39
C ARG A 734 35.41 -11.54 2.03
#